data_99b250c4b0c7bdc28694efccd45d4fde
#
_entry.id   99b250c4b0c7bdc28694efccd45d4fde
#
_cell.length_a   1.000
_cell.length_b   1.000
_cell.length_c   1.000
_cell.angle_alpha   90.00
_cell.angle_beta   90.00
_cell.angle_gamma   90.00
#
_symmetry.space_group_name_H-M   'P 1'
#
loop_
_entity.id
_entity.type
_entity.pdbx_description
1 polymer ?
#
loop_
_entity_poly.entity_id
_entity_poly.type
_entity_poly.pdbx_seq_one_letter_code
_entity_poly.pdbx_strand_id
1 'polypeptide(L)'
;MVIDKILTAIFGSQNDRDVKKLRPLLAAVNEKESWAKSLAAEEFPKQTAVFKERLAKGETLDDILPEAFALAREAAFRVLGERAYDVQIMGSLVLHSGRITEMKTGEGKTLMCVPAVYLNSLSGKGVHVVTVNDYLAERDADWMRPVYAYLGQTVGSILSNMDNEARKAAYNCDITYGTNNELGFDYLRDNMQIDLARKVQRGFNFCVVDEIDSILIDEARTPLIISGQGEDDTYKYHEVDKYVDQLTEVEKDPKTGDYPDEVDMDPEARKNIKGDYKIDEKSKRVSFTDAGINKIDEILHKHNLIPAGTAVVDEENFEFVHYFTQAVRAHKLYKADVDYLVRDGQVQIVDEFTGRVLEGRRYGDGLHQAIEAKEHLRIAQRNRTLATITFQNFFRMYNKLSGMTGTAATEAVEFNKIYNLDVVAIPTNRPVARIDENDEVYLNEEDKWEAICKEIKEAHSKGQPVLVGTVSVEKSEHLSALLTKKGIRHEVLNAKNHAREAMIIAEAGAKGAVTIATNMAGRGTDIKLGGNPEFRARKRAGTNATEEQYEAAYKIEKEQWLKDNEEVKACGGLYVIGSERHESRRIDNQLRGRSGRQGDPGRSKFFISMDDDLMRLFGGERMKVMMSRIGMQPGEPIDHPWLNKGIAKAQAKVEDRNFEIRKHLLDYDDVLNEQRTVIYNQRDQLLADDNLADRVLNNANDTVEEMFYSYTHSGRKNQEAAAAALNEEIRNTFGIQLPPERLTEDALLAALQNDITEKETLAGKENLNMFIRYQYVQIIDKKWLDQLEALESLREAVSVRSYGSKNPLTEYKIDGFNMFDEMMDTIRSTVMSRVFKVRIQLSPQAAEQRRQAAMRSHSSMNAQHSEAASVSQSVSRSAGAQLSGDAARRQAAGGVMQRHTTGQSVTVRRTSPKIGRNDPCPCGSGKKYKMCCGRNA
;
A
#
# COMPACT_ATOMS: atom_id res chain seq x y z
N MET A 1 -11.31 3.90 -37.63
CA MET A 1 -9.97 4.48 -37.96
C MET A 1 -10.02 5.69 -38.90
N VAL A 2 -10.63 5.66 -40.10
CA VAL A 2 -10.70 6.86 -40.97
C VAL A 2 -11.72 7.87 -40.44
N ILE A 3 -12.88 7.41 -40.00
CA ILE A 3 -13.92 8.25 -39.39
C ILE A 3 -13.43 8.92 -38.11
N ASP A 4 -12.71 8.21 -37.27
CA ASP A 4 -12.13 8.77 -36.03
C ASP A 4 -11.12 9.86 -36.33
N LYS A 5 -10.27 9.67 -37.33
CA LYS A 5 -9.31 10.72 -37.78
C LYS A 5 -10.00 11.97 -38.33
N ILE A 6 -11.10 11.80 -39.05
CA ILE A 6 -11.90 12.91 -39.60
C ILE A 6 -12.61 13.64 -38.45
N LEU A 7 -13.22 12.93 -37.50
CA LEU A 7 -13.88 13.49 -36.34
C LEU A 7 -12.85 14.22 -35.45
N THR A 8 -11.68 13.64 -35.24
CA THR A 8 -10.57 14.29 -34.47
C THR A 8 -10.07 15.54 -35.19
N ALA A 9 -9.99 15.55 -36.52
CA ALA A 9 -9.57 16.73 -37.28
C ALA A 9 -10.59 17.89 -37.22
N ILE A 10 -11.90 17.57 -37.08
CA ILE A 10 -12.98 18.57 -37.04
C ILE A 10 -13.26 19.05 -35.62
N PHE A 11 -13.29 18.13 -34.64
CA PHE A 11 -13.71 18.43 -33.25
C PHE A 11 -12.58 18.49 -32.25
N GLY A 12 -11.34 18.27 -32.67
CA GLY A 12 -10.17 18.10 -31.78
C GLY A 12 -10.16 16.75 -31.04
N SER A 13 -9.05 16.39 -30.43
CA SER A 13 -8.95 15.22 -29.55
C SER A 13 -9.78 15.43 -28.28
N GLN A 14 -10.04 14.36 -27.54
CA GLN A 14 -10.69 14.47 -26.21
C GLN A 14 -9.86 15.42 -25.31
N ASN A 15 -8.54 15.29 -25.35
CA ASN A 15 -7.62 16.15 -24.60
C ASN A 15 -7.76 17.64 -24.96
N ASP A 16 -7.88 17.98 -26.26
CA ASP A 16 -8.07 19.36 -26.70
C ASP A 16 -9.36 19.98 -26.16
N ARG A 17 -10.42 19.17 -26.10
CA ARG A 17 -11.72 19.57 -25.53
C ARG A 17 -11.62 19.80 -24.03
N ASP A 18 -10.91 18.94 -23.32
CA ASP A 18 -10.73 19.07 -21.86
C ASP A 18 -9.86 20.27 -21.52
N VAL A 19 -8.75 20.47 -22.23
CA VAL A 19 -7.91 21.69 -22.10
C VAL A 19 -8.72 22.95 -22.42
N LYS A 20 -9.60 22.89 -23.42
CA LYS A 20 -10.46 24.04 -23.75
C LYS A 20 -11.45 24.38 -22.64
N LYS A 21 -11.99 23.39 -21.91
CA LYS A 21 -12.88 23.61 -20.75
C LYS A 21 -12.17 24.29 -19.56
N LEU A 22 -10.85 24.16 -19.44
CA LEU A 22 -10.08 24.79 -18.37
C LEU A 22 -9.85 26.30 -18.60
N ARG A 23 -9.91 26.77 -19.85
CA ARG A 23 -9.64 28.18 -20.21
C ARG A 23 -10.54 29.20 -19.51
N PRO A 24 -11.87 28.99 -19.38
CA PRO A 24 -12.71 29.91 -18.63
C PRO A 24 -12.36 30.02 -17.15
N LEU A 25 -12.02 28.88 -16.51
CA LEU A 25 -11.57 28.85 -15.11
C LEU A 25 -10.22 29.58 -14.96
N LEU A 26 -9.28 29.34 -15.88
CA LEU A 26 -8.01 30.06 -15.90
C LEU A 26 -8.23 31.57 -16.04
N ALA A 27 -9.15 32.01 -16.92
CA ALA A 27 -9.48 33.43 -17.07
C ALA A 27 -10.03 34.02 -15.77
N ALA A 28 -10.92 33.30 -15.06
CA ALA A 28 -11.45 33.73 -13.77
C ALA A 28 -10.35 33.84 -12.69
N VAL A 29 -9.37 32.94 -12.67
CA VAL A 29 -8.20 33.05 -11.79
C VAL A 29 -7.35 34.28 -12.13
N ASN A 30 -7.10 34.53 -13.43
CA ASN A 30 -6.32 35.67 -13.88
C ASN A 30 -7.00 37.02 -13.57
N GLU A 31 -8.33 37.08 -13.62
CA GLU A 31 -9.10 38.28 -13.20
C GLU A 31 -8.89 38.63 -11.73
N LYS A 32 -8.69 37.63 -10.87
CA LYS A 32 -8.42 37.85 -9.43
C LYS A 32 -6.96 38.16 -9.10
N GLU A 33 -6.04 38.12 -10.07
CA GLU A 33 -4.61 38.35 -9.83
C GLU A 33 -4.33 39.76 -9.31
N SER A 34 -4.99 40.79 -9.85
CA SER A 34 -4.86 42.17 -9.40
C SER A 34 -5.28 42.37 -7.96
N TRP A 35 -6.37 41.72 -7.55
CA TRP A 35 -6.81 41.68 -6.17
C TRP A 35 -5.77 41.04 -5.27
N ALA A 36 -5.27 39.84 -5.58
CA ALA A 36 -4.26 39.16 -4.78
C ALA A 36 -2.99 40.00 -4.61
N LYS A 37 -2.54 40.68 -5.68
CA LYS A 37 -1.38 41.63 -5.66
C LYS A 37 -1.59 42.83 -4.75
N SER A 38 -2.83 43.29 -4.57
CA SER A 38 -3.15 44.45 -3.73
C SER A 38 -3.11 44.14 -2.22
N LEU A 39 -3.16 42.87 -1.81
CA LEU A 39 -3.18 42.49 -0.43
C LEU A 39 -1.83 42.69 0.26
N ALA A 40 -1.86 43.17 1.51
CA ALA A 40 -0.69 43.18 2.37
C ALA A 40 -0.33 41.75 2.84
N ALA A 41 0.94 41.55 3.20
CA ALA A 41 1.41 40.21 3.63
C ALA A 41 0.57 39.59 4.77
N GLU A 42 0.18 40.43 5.74
CA GLU A 42 -0.62 40.02 6.90
C GLU A 42 -2.07 39.64 6.56
N GLU A 43 -2.52 39.95 5.35
CA GLU A 43 -3.89 39.66 4.90
C GLU A 43 -4.03 38.25 4.31
N PHE A 44 -2.91 37.62 3.87
CA PHE A 44 -2.95 36.30 3.28
C PHE A 44 -3.53 35.22 4.25
N PRO A 45 -3.03 35.11 5.50
CA PRO A 45 -3.64 34.18 6.45
C PRO A 45 -5.09 34.58 6.83
N LYS A 46 -5.44 35.88 6.82
CA LYS A 46 -6.81 36.33 7.10
C LYS A 46 -7.76 35.90 5.98
N GLN A 47 -7.33 36.01 4.71
CA GLN A 47 -8.15 35.50 3.59
C GLN A 47 -8.37 34.00 3.67
N THR A 48 -7.36 33.24 4.08
CA THR A 48 -7.51 31.80 4.36
C THR A 48 -8.60 31.53 5.42
N ALA A 49 -8.63 32.33 6.51
CA ALA A 49 -9.68 32.23 7.51
C ALA A 49 -11.07 32.57 6.94
N VAL A 50 -11.17 33.61 6.10
CA VAL A 50 -12.40 33.99 5.40
C VAL A 50 -12.89 32.85 4.50
N PHE A 51 -12.01 32.19 3.74
CA PHE A 51 -12.38 31.05 2.91
C PHE A 51 -12.91 29.88 3.75
N LYS A 52 -12.25 29.55 4.87
CA LYS A 52 -12.75 28.51 5.80
C LYS A 52 -14.13 28.87 6.36
N GLU A 53 -14.40 30.15 6.66
CA GLU A 53 -15.75 30.58 7.08
C GLU A 53 -16.80 30.48 5.97
N ARG A 54 -16.47 30.84 4.73
CA ARG A 54 -17.36 30.72 3.57
C ARG A 54 -17.74 29.26 3.33
N LEU A 55 -16.77 28.35 3.41
CA LEU A 55 -17.02 26.90 3.35
C LEU A 55 -17.93 26.40 4.49
N ALA A 56 -17.71 26.89 5.72
CA ALA A 56 -18.58 26.56 6.86
C ALA A 56 -20.02 27.08 6.69
N LYS A 57 -20.21 28.14 5.90
CA LYS A 57 -21.53 28.71 5.53
C LYS A 57 -22.20 27.99 4.37
N GLY A 58 -21.53 27.00 3.76
CA GLY A 58 -22.11 26.14 2.72
C GLY A 58 -21.67 26.45 1.29
N GLU A 59 -20.73 27.39 1.09
CA GLU A 59 -20.06 27.52 -0.22
C GLU A 59 -19.20 26.28 -0.51
N THR A 60 -19.00 26.00 -1.78
CA THR A 60 -18.19 24.88 -2.24
C THR A 60 -16.72 25.30 -2.50
N LEU A 61 -15.82 24.36 -2.61
CA LEU A 61 -14.44 24.63 -3.01
C LEU A 61 -14.35 25.27 -4.42
N ASP A 62 -15.28 24.92 -5.30
CA ASP A 62 -15.34 25.47 -6.67
C ASP A 62 -15.76 26.96 -6.67
N ASP A 63 -16.60 27.38 -5.74
CA ASP A 63 -17.03 28.78 -5.63
C ASP A 63 -15.88 29.71 -5.23
N ILE A 64 -14.97 29.25 -4.37
CA ILE A 64 -13.82 30.03 -3.87
C ILE A 64 -12.54 29.79 -4.71
N LEU A 65 -12.56 28.85 -5.66
CA LEU A 65 -11.40 28.42 -6.45
C LEU A 65 -10.66 29.59 -7.13
N PRO A 66 -11.33 30.52 -7.85
CA PRO A 66 -10.60 31.58 -8.55
C PRO A 66 -9.79 32.49 -7.60
N GLU A 67 -10.37 32.79 -6.44
CA GLU A 67 -9.73 33.64 -5.43
C GLU A 67 -8.59 32.90 -4.73
N ALA A 68 -8.80 31.64 -4.34
CA ALA A 68 -7.80 30.81 -3.67
C ALA A 68 -6.59 30.52 -4.58
N PHE A 69 -6.83 30.23 -5.86
CA PHE A 69 -5.75 30.00 -6.82
C PHE A 69 -4.93 31.24 -7.09
N ALA A 70 -5.59 32.40 -7.26
CA ALA A 70 -4.91 33.68 -7.42
C ALA A 70 -4.07 34.04 -6.18
N LEU A 71 -4.61 33.79 -4.97
CA LEU A 71 -3.91 34.03 -3.71
C LEU A 71 -2.67 33.11 -3.58
N ALA A 72 -2.80 31.81 -3.88
CA ALA A 72 -1.71 30.85 -3.83
C ALA A 72 -0.60 31.17 -4.86
N ARG A 73 -0.98 31.63 -6.09
CA ARG A 73 -0.06 32.05 -7.13
C ARG A 73 0.77 33.25 -6.70
N GLU A 74 0.14 34.26 -6.09
CA GLU A 74 0.80 35.47 -5.59
C GLU A 74 1.69 35.16 -4.38
N ALA A 75 1.24 34.27 -3.46
CA ALA A 75 2.05 33.81 -2.33
C ALA A 75 3.35 33.13 -2.80
N ALA A 76 3.25 32.25 -3.79
CA ALA A 76 4.41 31.58 -4.36
C ALA A 76 5.39 32.59 -4.99
N PHE A 77 4.87 33.61 -5.71
CA PHE A 77 5.69 34.66 -6.29
C PHE A 77 6.40 35.47 -5.20
N ARG A 78 5.72 35.88 -4.14
CA ARG A 78 6.33 36.69 -3.08
C ARG A 78 7.37 35.93 -2.27
N VAL A 79 7.17 34.64 -2.06
CA VAL A 79 8.05 33.83 -1.22
C VAL A 79 9.22 33.24 -2.00
N LEU A 80 8.96 32.71 -3.21
CA LEU A 80 9.98 32.01 -4.01
C LEU A 80 10.55 32.88 -5.15
N GLY A 81 9.92 33.98 -5.47
CA GLY A 81 10.25 34.76 -6.68
C GLY A 81 9.75 34.12 -7.98
N GLU A 82 9.00 33.04 -7.90
CA GLU A 82 8.54 32.25 -9.04
C GLU A 82 7.02 32.39 -9.22
N ARG A 83 6.60 33.06 -10.27
CA ARG A 83 5.18 33.17 -10.64
C ARG A 83 4.78 31.93 -11.46
N ALA A 84 3.83 31.16 -11.00
CA ALA A 84 3.31 30.01 -11.74
C ALA A 84 2.75 30.44 -13.10
N TYR A 85 3.15 29.71 -14.17
CA TYR A 85 2.66 29.96 -15.54
C TYR A 85 1.20 29.57 -15.67
N ASP A 86 0.52 30.08 -16.68
CA ASP A 86 -0.88 29.74 -16.96
C ASP A 86 -1.08 28.23 -17.22
N VAL A 87 -0.12 27.59 -17.87
CA VAL A 87 -0.14 26.12 -18.06
C VAL A 87 -0.03 25.37 -16.73
N GLN A 88 0.70 25.89 -15.76
CA GLN A 88 0.77 25.30 -14.41
C GLN A 88 -0.56 25.50 -13.65
N ILE A 89 -1.19 26.65 -13.76
CA ILE A 89 -2.54 26.86 -13.20
C ILE A 89 -3.55 25.89 -13.84
N MET A 90 -3.50 25.67 -15.16
CA MET A 90 -4.33 24.68 -15.83
C MET A 90 -4.08 23.25 -15.29
N GLY A 91 -2.82 22.87 -15.06
CA GLY A 91 -2.47 21.60 -14.43
C GLY A 91 -3.04 21.46 -13.02
N SER A 92 -2.96 22.53 -12.22
CA SER A 92 -3.54 22.58 -10.88
C SER A 92 -5.07 22.46 -10.88
N LEU A 93 -5.77 23.05 -11.86
CA LEU A 93 -7.22 22.87 -12.06
C LEU A 93 -7.59 21.42 -12.35
N VAL A 94 -6.77 20.71 -13.15
CA VAL A 94 -6.94 19.26 -13.39
C VAL A 94 -6.78 18.47 -12.10
N LEU A 95 -5.74 18.75 -11.29
CA LEU A 95 -5.56 18.09 -9.99
C LEU A 95 -6.75 18.31 -9.07
N HIS A 96 -7.25 19.54 -8.96
CA HIS A 96 -8.43 19.83 -8.15
C HIS A 96 -9.67 19.05 -8.61
N SER A 97 -9.82 18.83 -9.91
CA SER A 97 -10.94 18.03 -10.46
C SER A 97 -10.84 16.53 -10.22
N GLY A 98 -9.83 16.02 -9.49
CA GLY A 98 -9.65 14.59 -9.25
C GLY A 98 -9.19 13.81 -10.48
N ARG A 99 -8.31 14.40 -11.30
CA ARG A 99 -7.76 13.79 -12.52
C ARG A 99 -6.24 13.82 -12.52
N ILE A 100 -5.64 13.13 -13.47
CA ILE A 100 -4.20 13.10 -13.66
C ILE A 100 -3.77 14.23 -14.61
N THR A 101 -2.84 15.03 -14.14
CA THR A 101 -2.17 16.03 -14.97
C THR A 101 -0.91 15.44 -15.60
N GLU A 102 -0.90 15.24 -16.92
CA GLU A 102 0.35 15.00 -17.60
C GLU A 102 0.98 16.34 -17.98
N MET A 103 2.11 16.64 -17.35
CA MET A 103 2.93 17.81 -17.65
C MET A 103 4.37 17.38 -17.87
N LYS A 104 4.95 17.73 -18.99
CA LYS A 104 6.29 17.26 -19.37
C LYS A 104 7.31 17.54 -18.26
N THR A 105 8.32 16.69 -18.18
CA THR A 105 9.38 16.82 -17.18
C THR A 105 10.08 18.17 -17.31
N GLY A 106 10.36 18.85 -16.19
CA GLY A 106 10.96 20.18 -16.19
C GLY A 106 9.98 21.36 -16.34
N GLU A 107 8.66 21.10 -16.37
CA GLU A 107 7.63 22.17 -16.41
C GLU A 107 7.21 22.69 -15.02
N GLY A 108 7.89 22.28 -13.93
CA GLY A 108 7.66 22.77 -12.58
C GLY A 108 6.41 22.20 -11.91
N LYS A 109 6.27 20.87 -11.92
CA LYS A 109 5.12 20.16 -11.30
C LYS A 109 4.95 20.46 -9.81
N THR A 110 6.05 20.58 -9.05
CA THR A 110 6.02 20.89 -7.61
C THR A 110 5.33 22.23 -7.33
N LEU A 111 5.65 23.28 -8.10
CA LEU A 111 4.98 24.59 -8.00
C LEU A 111 3.53 24.51 -8.51
N MET A 112 3.30 23.74 -9.57
CA MET A 112 1.97 23.55 -10.18
C MET A 112 0.97 22.95 -9.19
N CYS A 113 1.36 22.06 -8.29
CA CYS A 113 0.42 21.44 -7.37
C CYS A 113 -0.03 22.36 -6.22
N VAL A 114 0.71 23.44 -5.92
CA VAL A 114 0.47 24.31 -4.76
C VAL A 114 -0.95 24.87 -4.69
N PRO A 115 -1.53 25.48 -5.76
CA PRO A 115 -2.90 26.02 -5.69
C PRO A 115 -3.95 24.95 -5.40
N ALA A 116 -3.86 23.75 -6.00
CA ALA A 116 -4.80 22.66 -5.78
C ALA A 116 -4.70 22.10 -4.35
N VAL A 117 -3.49 21.92 -3.84
CA VAL A 117 -3.22 21.46 -2.47
C VAL A 117 -3.76 22.49 -1.46
N TYR A 118 -3.45 23.77 -1.66
CA TYR A 118 -3.96 24.85 -0.83
C TYR A 118 -5.49 24.88 -0.77
N LEU A 119 -6.15 24.90 -1.94
CA LEU A 119 -7.62 24.94 -1.99
C LEU A 119 -8.26 23.78 -1.24
N ASN A 120 -7.77 22.55 -1.45
CA ASN A 120 -8.35 21.38 -0.82
C ASN A 120 -8.04 21.29 0.68
N SER A 121 -6.92 21.89 1.15
CA SER A 121 -6.57 21.95 2.57
C SER A 121 -7.54 22.84 3.38
N LEU A 122 -8.21 23.79 2.73
CA LEU A 122 -9.20 24.67 3.37
C LEU A 122 -10.38 23.91 3.96
N SER A 123 -10.65 22.69 3.49
CA SER A 123 -11.68 21.80 4.06
C SER A 123 -11.41 21.37 5.50
N GLY A 124 -10.17 21.52 6.00
CA GLY A 124 -9.76 21.07 7.34
C GLY A 124 -9.62 19.56 7.51
N LYS A 125 -9.89 18.77 6.44
CA LYS A 125 -9.85 17.30 6.47
C LYS A 125 -8.46 16.71 6.16
N GLY A 126 -7.46 17.54 5.89
CA GLY A 126 -6.11 17.14 5.52
C GLY A 126 -5.94 16.84 4.03
N VAL A 127 -4.75 17.12 3.53
CA VAL A 127 -4.32 16.82 2.17
C VAL A 127 -3.00 16.07 2.23
N HIS A 128 -2.90 14.96 1.51
CA HIS A 128 -1.67 14.20 1.38
C HIS A 128 -1.02 14.47 0.01
N VAL A 129 0.28 14.76 0.02
CA VAL A 129 1.12 14.86 -1.19
C VAL A 129 2.11 13.71 -1.15
N VAL A 130 1.97 12.79 -2.09
CA VAL A 130 2.71 11.52 -2.09
C VAL A 130 3.82 11.58 -3.11
N THR A 131 5.02 11.19 -2.70
CA THR A 131 6.22 11.10 -3.55
C THR A 131 6.83 9.69 -3.48
N VAL A 132 7.84 9.42 -4.30
CA VAL A 132 8.44 8.07 -4.42
C VAL A 132 9.51 7.75 -3.37
N ASN A 133 10.05 8.71 -2.64
CA ASN A 133 11.06 8.48 -1.59
C ASN A 133 11.10 9.58 -0.53
N ASP A 134 11.72 9.30 0.62
CA ASP A 134 11.81 10.20 1.77
C ASP A 134 12.55 11.50 1.43
N TYR A 135 13.62 11.44 0.62
CA TYR A 135 14.37 12.62 0.22
C TYR A 135 13.50 13.64 -0.53
N LEU A 136 12.66 13.17 -1.46
CA LEU A 136 11.75 14.03 -2.19
C LEU A 136 10.62 14.55 -1.30
N ALA A 137 10.09 13.70 -0.40
CA ALA A 137 9.05 14.11 0.54
C ALA A 137 9.53 15.25 1.46
N GLU A 138 10.73 15.11 2.02
CA GLU A 138 11.33 16.14 2.87
C GLU A 138 11.68 17.39 2.08
N ARG A 139 12.39 17.25 0.96
CA ARG A 139 12.80 18.37 0.09
C ARG A 139 11.62 19.21 -0.37
N ASP A 140 10.57 18.58 -0.89
CA ASP A 140 9.42 19.29 -1.46
C ASP A 140 8.54 19.89 -0.34
N ALA A 141 8.43 19.22 0.80
CA ALA A 141 7.79 19.80 1.97
C ALA A 141 8.53 21.06 2.45
N ASP A 142 9.84 21.00 2.60
CA ASP A 142 10.65 22.13 3.08
C ASP A 142 10.69 23.28 2.08
N TRP A 143 10.74 22.98 0.79
CA TRP A 143 10.73 23.98 -0.26
C TRP A 143 9.38 24.72 -0.34
N MET A 144 8.25 24.00 -0.21
CA MET A 144 6.90 24.59 -0.30
C MET A 144 6.35 25.09 1.05
N ARG A 145 6.91 24.67 2.17
CA ARG A 145 6.51 25.09 3.53
C ARG A 145 6.42 26.60 3.71
N PRO A 146 7.41 27.41 3.25
CA PRO A 146 7.31 28.88 3.36
C PRO A 146 6.11 29.46 2.61
N VAL A 147 5.73 28.89 1.46
CA VAL A 147 4.58 29.35 0.67
C VAL A 147 3.26 29.05 1.41
N TYR A 148 3.12 27.81 1.92
CA TYR A 148 1.92 27.43 2.68
C TYR A 148 1.83 28.18 4.03
N ALA A 149 2.97 28.40 4.71
CA ALA A 149 3.00 29.18 5.94
C ALA A 149 2.59 30.66 5.68
N TYR A 150 3.02 31.22 4.55
CA TYR A 150 2.58 32.58 4.13
C TYR A 150 1.07 32.67 3.91
N LEU A 151 0.45 31.55 3.50
CA LEU A 151 -1.00 31.39 3.38
C LEU A 151 -1.69 31.03 4.71
N GLY A 152 -0.94 30.82 5.80
CA GLY A 152 -1.48 30.44 7.11
C GLY A 152 -1.87 28.95 7.20
N GLN A 153 -1.22 28.08 6.42
CA GLN A 153 -1.40 26.61 6.47
C GLN A 153 -0.18 25.94 7.08
N THR A 154 -0.42 24.80 7.73
CA THR A 154 0.61 23.99 8.37
C THR A 154 1.05 22.83 7.46
N VAL A 155 2.36 22.52 7.46
CA VAL A 155 2.95 21.46 6.62
C VAL A 155 3.75 20.49 7.48
N GLY A 156 3.45 19.22 7.38
CA GLY A 156 4.20 18.11 7.95
C GLY A 156 4.80 17.21 6.87
N SER A 157 5.81 16.42 7.24
CA SER A 157 6.37 15.37 6.39
C SER A 157 6.45 14.06 7.18
N ILE A 158 6.14 12.94 6.52
CA ILE A 158 6.25 11.58 7.05
C ILE A 158 7.46 10.93 6.41
N LEU A 159 8.41 10.53 7.25
CA LEU A 159 9.67 9.88 6.89
C LEU A 159 9.80 8.54 7.61
N SER A 160 10.62 7.63 7.09
CA SER A 160 10.76 6.27 7.61
C SER A 160 11.23 6.19 9.07
N ASN A 161 12.04 7.15 9.53
CA ASN A 161 12.67 7.14 10.85
C ASN A 161 11.88 7.85 11.95
N MET A 162 10.62 8.25 11.71
CA MET A 162 9.82 9.01 12.67
C MET A 162 9.13 8.08 13.68
N ASP A 163 9.04 8.54 14.94
CA ASP A 163 8.20 7.92 15.96
C ASP A 163 6.70 8.26 15.78
N ASN A 164 5.85 7.57 16.54
CA ASN A 164 4.39 7.73 16.42
C ASN A 164 3.90 9.14 16.77
N GLU A 165 4.49 9.80 17.75
CA GLU A 165 4.06 11.15 18.16
C GLU A 165 4.39 12.18 17.08
N ALA A 166 5.59 12.10 16.51
CA ALA A 166 5.99 12.93 15.39
C ALA A 166 5.12 12.67 14.14
N ARG A 167 4.82 11.38 13.83
CA ARG A 167 3.90 11.01 12.73
C ARG A 167 2.51 11.62 12.96
N LYS A 168 1.97 11.48 14.17
CA LYS A 168 0.66 12.03 14.52
C LYS A 168 0.63 13.56 14.40
N ALA A 169 1.69 14.23 14.84
CA ALA A 169 1.82 15.67 14.67
C ALA A 169 1.86 16.07 13.18
N ALA A 170 2.59 15.35 12.33
CA ALA A 170 2.67 15.59 10.91
C ALA A 170 1.33 15.34 10.19
N TYR A 171 0.61 14.26 10.51
CA TYR A 171 -0.72 14.01 9.96
C TYR A 171 -1.77 15.04 10.41
N ASN A 172 -1.57 15.67 11.57
CA ASN A 172 -2.46 16.73 12.05
C ASN A 172 -2.24 18.09 11.37
N CYS A 173 -1.19 18.25 10.57
CA CYS A 173 -1.03 19.43 9.72
C CYS A 173 -2.12 19.50 8.64
N ASP A 174 -2.35 20.70 8.08
CA ASP A 174 -3.30 20.88 6.97
C ASP A 174 -2.84 20.11 5.72
N ILE A 175 -1.52 20.03 5.51
CA ILE A 175 -0.87 19.38 4.37
C ILE A 175 0.21 18.44 4.89
N THR A 176 0.22 17.20 4.43
CA THR A 176 1.20 16.18 4.82
C THR A 176 1.87 15.60 3.58
N TYR A 177 3.20 15.75 3.50
CA TYR A 177 4.02 15.08 2.50
C TYR A 177 4.47 13.72 3.03
N GLY A 178 4.61 12.74 2.15
CA GLY A 178 5.10 11.42 2.55
C GLY A 178 5.31 10.50 1.35
N THR A 179 5.86 9.32 1.60
CA THR A 179 6.00 8.31 0.55
C THR A 179 4.78 7.41 0.50
N ASN A 180 4.53 6.82 -0.66
CA ASN A 180 3.49 5.81 -0.85
C ASN A 180 3.62 4.66 0.16
N ASN A 181 4.84 4.19 0.41
CA ASN A 181 5.13 3.10 1.33
C ASN A 181 4.77 3.48 2.78
N GLU A 182 5.28 4.62 3.27
CA GLU A 182 5.05 5.03 4.66
C GLU A 182 3.57 5.29 4.96
N LEU A 183 2.85 5.97 4.05
CA LEU A 183 1.42 6.20 4.23
C LEU A 183 0.62 4.88 4.25
N GLY A 184 0.97 3.94 3.38
CA GLY A 184 0.31 2.64 3.35
C GLY A 184 0.67 1.76 4.56
N PHE A 185 1.94 1.77 5.01
CA PHE A 185 2.32 1.07 6.24
C PHE A 185 1.69 1.72 7.49
N ASP A 186 1.55 3.04 7.55
CA ASP A 186 0.85 3.70 8.65
C ASP A 186 -0.63 3.31 8.70
N TYR A 187 -1.28 3.18 7.54
CA TYR A 187 -2.64 2.64 7.48
C TYR A 187 -2.73 1.21 8.06
N LEU A 188 -1.80 0.33 7.70
CA LEU A 188 -1.79 -1.02 8.24
C LEU A 188 -1.49 -1.02 9.75
N ARG A 189 -0.50 -0.22 10.19
CA ARG A 189 -0.16 -0.07 11.62
C ARG A 189 -1.31 0.47 12.46
N ASP A 190 -2.05 1.47 11.94
CA ASP A 190 -3.20 2.05 12.60
C ASP A 190 -4.34 1.05 12.82
N ASN A 191 -4.53 0.15 11.86
CA ASN A 191 -5.57 -0.89 11.97
C ASN A 191 -5.15 -2.08 12.84
N MET A 192 -3.90 -2.13 13.29
CA MET A 192 -3.40 -3.08 14.30
C MET A 192 -3.38 -2.48 15.73
N GLN A 193 -3.68 -1.17 15.90
CA GLN A 193 -3.69 -0.53 17.22
C GLN A 193 -4.88 -1.01 18.06
N ILE A 194 -4.64 -1.21 19.34
CA ILE A 194 -5.67 -1.60 20.34
C ILE A 194 -6.36 -0.40 20.99
N ASP A 195 -5.92 0.81 20.67
CA ASP A 195 -6.45 2.08 21.19
C ASP A 195 -6.53 3.09 20.03
N LEU A 196 -7.72 3.66 19.84
CA LEU A 196 -7.96 4.69 18.81
C LEU A 196 -7.10 5.93 19.00
N ALA A 197 -6.74 6.27 20.25
CA ALA A 197 -5.89 7.41 20.54
C ALA A 197 -4.46 7.25 19.99
N ARG A 198 -4.02 6.01 19.74
CA ARG A 198 -2.70 5.70 19.17
C ARG A 198 -2.64 5.73 17.65
N LYS A 199 -3.79 5.78 16.98
CA LYS A 199 -3.84 5.96 15.53
C LYS A 199 -3.23 7.30 15.14
N VAL A 200 -2.45 7.30 14.07
CA VAL A 200 -1.74 8.50 13.59
C VAL A 200 -2.48 9.20 12.46
N GLN A 201 -3.16 8.46 11.58
CA GLN A 201 -3.90 9.01 10.43
C GLN A 201 -5.29 9.51 10.81
N ARG A 202 -5.74 10.60 10.14
CA ARG A 202 -7.07 11.21 10.39
C ARG A 202 -8.15 10.74 9.42
N GLY A 203 -7.77 10.15 8.29
CA GLY A 203 -8.67 9.77 7.21
C GLY A 203 -8.11 10.16 5.83
N PHE A 204 -8.82 9.77 4.78
CA PHE A 204 -8.37 9.84 3.39
C PHE A 204 -9.25 10.80 2.59
N ASN A 205 -8.99 12.12 2.68
CA ASN A 205 -9.79 13.13 2.01
C ASN A 205 -9.30 13.43 0.59
N PHE A 206 -8.17 14.08 0.43
CA PHE A 206 -7.59 14.42 -0.87
C PHE A 206 -6.13 14.01 -0.94
N CYS A 207 -5.76 13.37 -2.03
CA CYS A 207 -4.39 12.96 -2.31
C CYS A 207 -3.94 13.46 -3.67
N VAL A 208 -2.72 14.01 -3.70
CA VAL A 208 -1.99 14.30 -4.94
C VAL A 208 -0.78 13.39 -4.98
N VAL A 209 -0.70 12.52 -5.99
CA VAL A 209 0.41 11.59 -6.17
C VAL A 209 1.38 12.16 -7.22
N ASP A 210 2.59 12.52 -6.80
CA ASP A 210 3.66 12.90 -7.73
C ASP A 210 4.27 11.63 -8.35
N GLU A 211 4.61 11.72 -9.64
CA GLU A 211 5.07 10.58 -10.43
C GLU A 211 4.10 9.38 -10.30
N ILE A 212 2.79 9.68 -10.45
CA ILE A 212 1.70 8.71 -10.24
C ILE A 212 1.85 7.44 -11.06
N ASP A 213 2.44 7.50 -12.22
CA ASP A 213 2.71 6.36 -13.08
C ASP A 213 3.76 5.39 -12.48
N SER A 214 4.73 5.89 -11.73
CA SER A 214 5.65 5.04 -10.98
C SER A 214 4.96 4.30 -9.86
N ILE A 215 4.20 5.04 -9.06
CA ILE A 215 3.58 4.50 -7.85
C ILE A 215 2.45 3.55 -8.19
N LEU A 216 1.53 3.95 -9.10
CA LEU A 216 0.32 3.19 -9.38
C LEU A 216 0.43 2.17 -10.53
N ILE A 217 1.52 2.20 -11.30
CA ILE A 217 1.76 1.24 -12.38
C ILE A 217 2.97 0.37 -12.09
N ASP A 218 4.17 0.97 -11.85
CA ASP A 218 5.40 0.18 -11.69
C ASP A 218 5.47 -0.52 -10.34
N GLU A 219 5.26 0.21 -9.25
CA GLU A 219 5.34 -0.32 -7.90
C GLU A 219 4.09 -1.11 -7.50
N ALA A 220 2.96 -0.90 -8.18
CA ALA A 220 1.69 -1.56 -7.90
C ALA A 220 1.63 -3.05 -8.35
N ARG A 221 2.78 -3.69 -8.52
CA ARG A 221 2.92 -5.14 -8.79
C ARG A 221 2.97 -5.97 -7.52
N THR A 222 3.35 -5.39 -6.40
CA THR A 222 3.47 -6.06 -5.10
C THR A 222 2.67 -5.31 -4.04
N PRO A 223 1.96 -6.04 -3.15
CA PRO A 223 1.27 -5.41 -2.04
C PRO A 223 2.25 -4.95 -0.95
N LEU A 224 1.80 -4.04 -0.10
CA LEU A 224 2.43 -3.73 1.17
C LEU A 224 2.10 -4.85 2.17
N ILE A 225 3.09 -5.40 2.84
CA ILE A 225 2.93 -6.52 3.76
C ILE A 225 3.65 -6.19 5.07
N ILE A 226 2.94 -6.32 6.18
CA ILE A 226 3.54 -6.38 7.52
C ILE A 226 3.59 -7.85 7.92
N SER A 227 4.80 -8.37 8.14
CA SER A 227 5.01 -9.74 8.57
C SER A 227 5.41 -9.79 10.04
N GLY A 228 5.03 -10.86 10.73
CA GLY A 228 5.43 -11.18 12.08
C GLY A 228 5.86 -12.64 12.21
N GLN A 229 6.28 -13.04 13.40
CA GLN A 229 6.61 -14.43 13.67
C GLN A 229 5.31 -15.28 13.61
N GLY A 230 5.34 -16.34 12.82
CA GLY A 230 4.29 -17.35 12.76
C GLY A 230 4.38 -18.38 13.89
N GLU A 231 3.49 -19.37 13.85
CA GLU A 231 3.56 -20.51 14.75
C GLU A 231 4.85 -21.31 14.52
N ASP A 232 5.35 -21.97 15.57
CA ASP A 232 6.61 -22.73 15.48
C ASP A 232 6.37 -24.12 14.87
N ASP A 233 6.25 -24.13 13.54
CA ASP A 233 6.12 -25.38 12.75
C ASP A 233 7.46 -25.97 12.32
N THR A 234 8.57 -25.46 12.83
CA THR A 234 9.92 -25.86 12.41
C THR A 234 10.17 -27.35 12.59
N TYR A 235 9.55 -27.97 13.60
CA TYR A 235 9.69 -29.41 13.84
C TYR A 235 9.05 -30.24 12.72
N LYS A 236 7.95 -29.77 12.07
CA LYS A 236 7.26 -30.48 10.99
C LYS A 236 8.16 -30.59 9.75
N TYR A 237 8.91 -29.53 9.41
CA TYR A 237 9.88 -29.58 8.31
C TYR A 237 10.99 -30.59 8.57
N HIS A 238 11.54 -30.63 9.79
CA HIS A 238 12.55 -31.62 10.16
C HIS A 238 12.00 -33.05 10.17
N GLU A 239 10.76 -33.25 10.59
CA GLU A 239 10.15 -34.60 10.56
C GLU A 239 9.89 -35.04 9.12
N VAL A 240 9.29 -34.21 8.27
CA VAL A 240 8.97 -34.55 6.89
C VAL A 240 10.23 -34.80 6.08
N ASP A 241 11.28 -34.04 6.28
CA ASP A 241 12.57 -34.18 5.58
C ASP A 241 13.14 -35.60 5.69
N LYS A 242 12.99 -36.26 6.85
CA LYS A 242 13.46 -37.64 7.08
C LYS A 242 12.85 -38.67 6.15
N TYR A 243 11.69 -38.37 5.57
CA TYR A 243 10.90 -39.35 4.81
C TYR A 243 10.84 -39.07 3.31
N VAL A 244 11.42 -37.97 2.86
CA VAL A 244 11.42 -37.56 1.45
C VAL A 244 12.07 -38.62 0.55
N ASP A 245 13.15 -39.26 1.01
CA ASP A 245 13.85 -40.30 0.27
C ASP A 245 13.06 -41.61 0.09
N GLN A 246 11.94 -41.77 0.82
CA GLN A 246 11.05 -42.91 0.64
C GLN A 246 10.10 -42.70 -0.55
N LEU A 247 9.98 -41.47 -1.05
CA LEU A 247 9.13 -41.15 -2.19
C LEU A 247 9.91 -41.27 -3.51
N THR A 248 9.29 -41.83 -4.52
CA THR A 248 9.89 -42.11 -5.81
C THR A 248 9.24 -41.30 -6.92
N GLU A 249 10.08 -40.77 -7.83
CA GLU A 249 9.60 -40.04 -9.01
C GLU A 249 8.91 -41.01 -9.98
N VAL A 250 7.85 -40.54 -10.65
CA VAL A 250 7.16 -41.30 -11.72
C VAL A 250 8.11 -41.51 -12.90
N GLU A 251 8.17 -42.72 -13.44
CA GLU A 251 8.99 -43.02 -14.61
C GLU A 251 8.47 -42.27 -15.85
N LYS A 252 9.37 -41.52 -16.48
CA LYS A 252 9.11 -40.82 -17.76
C LYS A 252 9.16 -41.81 -18.93
N ASP A 253 8.32 -41.59 -19.95
CA ASP A 253 8.42 -42.42 -21.18
C ASP A 253 9.81 -42.23 -21.81
N PRO A 254 10.60 -43.32 -21.99
CA PRO A 254 11.96 -43.22 -22.53
C PRO A 254 12.02 -42.70 -23.98
N LYS A 255 10.86 -42.63 -24.69
CA LYS A 255 10.79 -42.19 -26.08
C LYS A 255 10.44 -40.69 -26.21
N THR A 256 9.57 -40.21 -25.33
CA THR A 256 9.09 -38.82 -25.39
C THR A 256 9.73 -37.92 -24.33
N GLY A 257 10.22 -38.50 -23.23
CA GLY A 257 10.74 -37.79 -22.08
C GLY A 257 9.65 -37.19 -21.20
N ASP A 258 8.38 -37.45 -21.54
CA ASP A 258 7.23 -36.87 -20.82
C ASP A 258 6.68 -37.87 -19.80
N TYR A 259 5.97 -37.37 -18.79
CA TYR A 259 5.20 -38.19 -17.86
C TYR A 259 3.92 -38.73 -18.52
N PRO A 260 3.38 -39.86 -18.04
CA PRO A 260 2.07 -40.35 -18.50
C PRO A 260 0.99 -39.28 -18.33
N ASP A 261 0.19 -39.06 -19.39
CA ASP A 261 -0.91 -38.10 -19.37
C ASP A 261 -2.10 -38.69 -18.61
N GLU A 262 -2.42 -38.14 -17.43
CA GLU A 262 -3.52 -38.62 -16.57
C GLU A 262 -4.88 -38.10 -16.99
N VAL A 263 -4.96 -37.07 -17.84
CA VAL A 263 -6.22 -36.39 -18.18
C VAL A 263 -7.14 -37.32 -18.97
N ASP A 264 -6.57 -38.13 -19.85
CA ASP A 264 -7.31 -39.08 -20.73
C ASP A 264 -7.32 -40.54 -20.20
N MET A 265 -6.76 -40.78 -19.01
CA MET A 265 -6.71 -42.14 -18.43
C MET A 265 -7.95 -42.45 -17.63
N ASP A 266 -8.44 -43.72 -17.77
CA ASP A 266 -9.46 -44.31 -16.91
C ASP A 266 -8.98 -44.33 -15.44
N PRO A 267 -9.85 -44.09 -14.45
CA PRO A 267 -9.50 -44.12 -13.02
C PRO A 267 -8.78 -45.39 -12.57
N GLU A 268 -9.06 -46.57 -13.19
CA GLU A 268 -8.33 -47.81 -12.89
C GLU A 268 -6.91 -47.82 -13.50
N ALA A 269 -6.70 -47.17 -14.63
CA ALA A 269 -5.38 -47.03 -15.29
C ALA A 269 -4.45 -46.11 -14.50
N ARG A 270 -5.00 -45.06 -13.89
CA ARG A 270 -4.25 -44.13 -13.01
C ARG A 270 -3.63 -44.81 -11.81
N LYS A 271 -4.28 -45.84 -11.24
CA LYS A 271 -3.76 -46.65 -10.13
C LYS A 271 -2.53 -47.49 -10.49
N ASN A 272 -2.27 -47.68 -11.78
CA ASN A 272 -1.12 -48.45 -12.27
C ASN A 272 0.13 -47.59 -12.57
N ILE A 273 0.07 -46.29 -12.34
CA ILE A 273 1.22 -45.39 -12.49
C ILE A 273 2.21 -45.70 -11.39
N LYS A 274 3.43 -46.07 -11.80
CA LYS A 274 4.51 -46.39 -10.85
C LYS A 274 5.26 -45.09 -10.52
N GLY A 275 5.19 -44.69 -9.25
CA GLY A 275 5.85 -43.53 -8.69
C GLY A 275 4.90 -42.66 -7.90
N ASP A 276 5.45 -41.85 -7.03
CA ASP A 276 4.73 -41.11 -6.00
C ASP A 276 4.52 -39.66 -6.38
N TYR A 277 5.44 -39.05 -7.20
CA TYR A 277 5.36 -37.66 -7.61
C TYR A 277 5.94 -37.41 -9.00
N LYS A 278 5.51 -36.29 -9.62
CA LYS A 278 5.99 -35.73 -10.89
C LYS A 278 6.65 -34.38 -10.66
N ILE A 279 7.69 -34.08 -11.46
CA ILE A 279 8.44 -32.82 -11.39
C ILE A 279 8.31 -32.05 -12.69
N ASP A 280 7.91 -30.80 -12.63
CA ASP A 280 8.05 -29.85 -13.72
C ASP A 280 9.24 -28.93 -13.46
N GLU A 281 10.36 -29.21 -14.11
CA GLU A 281 11.59 -28.42 -13.97
C GLU A 281 11.45 -26.98 -14.45
N LYS A 282 10.60 -26.71 -15.45
CA LYS A 282 10.41 -25.37 -16.02
C LYS A 282 9.64 -24.44 -15.10
N SER A 283 8.62 -24.96 -14.44
CA SER A 283 7.81 -24.22 -13.47
C SER A 283 8.30 -24.40 -12.03
N LYS A 284 9.32 -25.24 -11.80
CA LYS A 284 9.82 -25.64 -10.46
C LYS A 284 8.70 -26.15 -9.56
N ARG A 285 7.77 -26.96 -10.12
CA ARG A 285 6.60 -27.54 -9.40
C ARG A 285 6.72 -29.05 -9.20
N VAL A 286 6.11 -29.50 -8.12
CA VAL A 286 5.93 -30.93 -7.79
C VAL A 286 4.45 -31.20 -7.67
N SER A 287 3.98 -32.35 -8.19
CA SER A 287 2.60 -32.85 -8.02
C SER A 287 2.66 -34.32 -7.60
N PHE A 288 1.89 -34.68 -6.59
CA PHE A 288 1.75 -36.05 -6.13
C PHE A 288 0.72 -36.81 -6.96
N THR A 289 0.95 -38.11 -7.15
CA THR A 289 -0.02 -39.05 -7.66
C THR A 289 -0.93 -39.57 -6.51
N ASP A 290 -2.05 -40.22 -6.84
CA ASP A 290 -2.89 -40.85 -5.84
C ASP A 290 -2.12 -41.90 -4.99
N ALA A 291 -1.18 -42.63 -5.61
CA ALA A 291 -0.27 -43.55 -4.93
C ALA A 291 0.66 -42.78 -3.97
N GLY A 292 1.16 -41.62 -4.38
CA GLY A 292 2.01 -40.77 -3.54
C GLY A 292 1.27 -40.20 -2.32
N ILE A 293 0.04 -39.74 -2.49
CA ILE A 293 -0.80 -39.28 -1.37
C ILE A 293 -1.06 -40.41 -0.37
N ASN A 294 -1.44 -41.61 -0.85
CA ASN A 294 -1.64 -42.76 0.01
C ASN A 294 -0.37 -43.16 0.78
N LYS A 295 0.78 -43.12 0.12
CA LYS A 295 2.07 -43.39 0.76
C LYS A 295 2.48 -42.37 1.80
N ILE A 296 2.20 -41.06 1.56
CA ILE A 296 2.36 -40.02 2.56
C ILE A 296 1.47 -40.32 3.78
N ASP A 297 0.19 -40.69 3.55
CA ASP A 297 -0.73 -41.05 4.61
C ASP A 297 -0.21 -42.23 5.46
N GLU A 298 0.30 -43.29 4.82
CA GLU A 298 0.91 -44.43 5.50
C GLU A 298 2.15 -44.00 6.34
N ILE A 299 3.00 -43.12 5.81
CA ILE A 299 4.18 -42.61 6.53
C ILE A 299 3.73 -41.86 7.77
N LEU A 300 2.76 -40.94 7.64
CA LEU A 300 2.27 -40.11 8.73
C LEU A 300 1.64 -40.96 9.86
N HIS A 301 0.82 -41.95 9.52
CA HIS A 301 0.25 -42.88 10.48
C HIS A 301 1.30 -43.73 11.16
N LYS A 302 2.25 -44.30 10.41
CA LYS A 302 3.33 -45.14 10.94
C LYS A 302 4.16 -44.42 12.00
N HIS A 303 4.33 -43.09 11.83
CA HIS A 303 5.15 -42.27 12.73
C HIS A 303 4.32 -41.44 13.73
N ASN A 304 3.00 -41.68 13.82
CA ASN A 304 2.06 -40.99 14.71
C ASN A 304 2.08 -39.47 14.56
N LEU A 305 2.26 -38.96 13.32
CA LEU A 305 2.27 -37.55 13.02
C LEU A 305 0.86 -36.98 12.81
N ILE A 306 -0.11 -37.84 12.50
CA ILE A 306 -1.54 -37.53 12.43
C ILE A 306 -2.35 -38.45 13.35
N PRO A 307 -3.54 -38.03 13.83
CA PRO A 307 -4.40 -38.82 14.69
C PRO A 307 -4.87 -40.13 14.02
N ALA A 308 -5.02 -41.19 14.81
CA ALA A 308 -5.52 -42.45 14.30
C ALA A 308 -6.99 -42.32 13.82
N GLY A 309 -7.25 -42.74 12.57
CA GLY A 309 -8.57 -42.66 11.96
C GLY A 309 -8.85 -41.39 11.15
N THR A 310 -7.89 -40.48 11.01
CA THR A 310 -7.95 -39.34 10.08
C THR A 310 -7.07 -39.63 8.88
N ALA A 311 -7.32 -38.99 7.73
CA ALA A 311 -6.50 -39.10 6.53
C ALA A 311 -5.69 -37.80 6.31
N VAL A 312 -4.59 -37.88 5.54
CA VAL A 312 -3.79 -36.71 5.18
C VAL A 312 -4.56 -35.66 4.36
N VAL A 313 -5.62 -36.09 3.66
CA VAL A 313 -6.49 -35.21 2.86
C VAL A 313 -7.58 -34.53 3.68
N ASP A 314 -7.73 -34.87 4.95
CA ASP A 314 -8.66 -34.21 5.85
C ASP A 314 -8.17 -32.78 6.14
N GLU A 315 -9.10 -31.85 6.36
CA GLU A 315 -8.82 -30.42 6.56
C GLU A 315 -7.77 -30.15 7.65
N GLU A 316 -7.80 -30.94 8.72
CA GLU A 316 -6.87 -30.82 9.87
C GLU A 316 -5.43 -31.25 9.54
N ASN A 317 -5.23 -32.12 8.53
CA ASN A 317 -3.94 -32.76 8.22
C ASN A 317 -3.38 -32.32 6.86
N PHE A 318 -4.16 -31.57 6.04
CA PHE A 318 -3.81 -31.23 4.67
C PHE A 318 -2.50 -30.43 4.56
N GLU A 319 -2.11 -29.73 5.61
CA GLU A 319 -0.83 -29.02 5.67
C GLU A 319 0.38 -29.94 5.46
N PHE A 320 0.32 -31.22 5.83
CA PHE A 320 1.42 -32.17 5.60
C PHE A 320 1.68 -32.40 4.11
N VAL A 321 0.68 -32.36 3.26
CA VAL A 321 0.86 -32.43 1.80
C VAL A 321 1.73 -31.26 1.32
N HIS A 322 1.50 -30.07 1.87
CA HIS A 322 2.31 -28.89 1.58
C HIS A 322 3.78 -29.07 2.04
N TYR A 323 4.01 -29.53 3.28
CA TYR A 323 5.37 -29.77 3.78
C TYR A 323 6.11 -30.80 2.93
N PHE A 324 5.47 -31.90 2.53
CA PHE A 324 6.06 -32.88 1.63
C PHE A 324 6.35 -32.29 0.25
N THR A 325 5.45 -31.46 -0.29
CA THR A 325 5.66 -30.77 -1.56
C THR A 325 6.92 -29.89 -1.51
N GLN A 326 7.07 -29.08 -0.47
CA GLN A 326 8.24 -28.20 -0.32
C GLN A 326 9.50 -29.01 -0.07
N ALA A 327 9.46 -30.09 0.68
CA ALA A 327 10.60 -30.95 0.92
C ALA A 327 11.07 -31.64 -0.36
N VAL A 328 10.18 -32.20 -1.18
CA VAL A 328 10.52 -32.77 -2.49
C VAL A 328 11.07 -31.69 -3.42
N ARG A 329 10.50 -30.47 -3.46
CA ARG A 329 11.04 -29.35 -4.23
C ARG A 329 12.47 -29.01 -3.80
N ALA A 330 12.73 -28.90 -2.50
CA ALA A 330 14.04 -28.58 -1.95
C ALA A 330 15.08 -29.62 -2.35
N HIS A 331 14.76 -30.94 -2.30
CA HIS A 331 15.67 -32.01 -2.61
C HIS A 331 15.91 -32.21 -4.11
N LYS A 332 14.88 -32.03 -4.94
CA LYS A 332 14.94 -32.41 -6.38
C LYS A 332 15.15 -31.22 -7.31
N LEU A 333 14.65 -30.04 -6.97
CA LEU A 333 14.64 -28.88 -7.86
C LEU A 333 15.60 -27.76 -7.46
N TYR A 334 16.12 -27.78 -6.23
CA TYR A 334 17.02 -26.74 -5.75
C TYR A 334 18.37 -27.34 -5.33
N LYS A 335 19.44 -26.87 -5.96
CA LYS A 335 20.81 -27.42 -5.81
C LYS A 335 21.68 -26.41 -5.07
N ALA A 336 22.44 -26.89 -4.10
CA ALA A 336 23.48 -26.11 -3.45
C ALA A 336 24.55 -25.65 -4.49
N ASP A 337 25.09 -24.49 -4.27
CA ASP A 337 26.09 -23.82 -5.14
C ASP A 337 25.56 -23.39 -6.53
N VAL A 338 24.28 -23.60 -6.80
CA VAL A 338 23.61 -23.17 -8.04
C VAL A 338 22.45 -22.23 -7.70
N ASP A 339 21.44 -22.72 -6.98
CA ASP A 339 20.25 -21.96 -6.62
C ASP A 339 20.42 -21.24 -5.27
N TYR A 340 21.26 -21.76 -4.39
CA TYR A 340 21.55 -21.18 -3.08
C TYR A 340 22.95 -21.57 -2.57
N LEU A 341 23.45 -20.78 -1.62
CA LEU A 341 24.70 -21.04 -0.88
C LEU A 341 24.41 -21.18 0.60
N VAL A 342 25.17 -22.02 1.29
CA VAL A 342 25.16 -22.09 2.75
C VAL A 342 26.40 -21.35 3.28
N ARG A 343 26.16 -20.23 3.98
CA ARG A 343 27.18 -19.42 4.64
C ARG A 343 26.75 -19.04 6.05
N ASP A 344 27.66 -19.10 6.99
CA ASP A 344 27.43 -18.69 8.40
C ASP A 344 26.20 -19.39 9.03
N GLY A 345 25.91 -20.63 8.63
CA GLY A 345 24.77 -21.40 9.11
C GLY A 345 23.42 -20.93 8.58
N GLN A 346 23.41 -20.18 7.48
CA GLN A 346 22.21 -19.68 6.82
C GLN A 346 22.21 -19.99 5.34
N VAL A 347 21.03 -20.21 4.78
CA VAL A 347 20.79 -20.34 3.35
C VAL A 347 20.72 -18.93 2.74
N GLN A 348 21.53 -18.68 1.72
CA GLN A 348 21.54 -17.44 0.94
C GLN A 348 21.16 -17.76 -0.50
N ILE A 349 20.17 -17.05 -1.03
CA ILE A 349 19.66 -17.25 -2.39
C ILE A 349 20.70 -16.76 -3.40
N VAL A 350 20.91 -17.53 -4.45
CA VAL A 350 21.67 -17.10 -5.64
C VAL A 350 20.67 -16.73 -6.73
N ASP A 351 20.78 -15.54 -7.27
CA ASP A 351 19.95 -15.07 -8.39
C ASP A 351 20.30 -15.87 -9.66
N GLU A 352 19.31 -16.51 -10.23
CA GLU A 352 19.44 -17.38 -11.41
C GLU A 352 20.00 -16.64 -12.65
N PHE A 353 19.71 -15.33 -12.77
CA PHE A 353 20.12 -14.51 -13.92
C PHE A 353 21.48 -13.82 -13.73
N THR A 354 21.78 -13.41 -12.51
CA THR A 354 23.00 -12.64 -12.23
C THR A 354 24.08 -13.44 -11.54
N GLY A 355 23.76 -14.64 -11.01
CA GLY A 355 24.67 -15.44 -10.18
C GLY A 355 25.10 -14.76 -8.88
N ARG A 356 24.45 -13.67 -8.48
CA ARG A 356 24.77 -12.91 -7.27
C ARG A 356 23.96 -13.40 -6.07
N VAL A 357 24.58 -13.36 -4.91
CA VAL A 357 23.91 -13.67 -3.65
C VAL A 357 22.95 -12.53 -3.30
N LEU A 358 21.68 -12.87 -3.05
CA LEU A 358 20.65 -11.96 -2.62
C LEU A 358 20.59 -11.94 -1.10
N GLU A 359 21.37 -11.05 -0.47
CA GLU A 359 21.41 -10.93 0.98
C GLU A 359 20.07 -10.53 1.57
N GLY A 360 19.66 -11.18 2.67
CA GLY A 360 18.43 -10.89 3.39
C GLY A 360 17.13 -11.36 2.73
N ARG A 361 17.18 -11.93 1.51
CA ARG A 361 16.00 -12.54 0.87
C ARG A 361 15.84 -14.01 1.25
N ARG A 362 14.59 -14.45 1.29
CA ARG A 362 14.23 -15.84 1.57
C ARG A 362 13.26 -16.34 0.49
N TYR A 363 13.32 -17.65 0.19
CA TYR A 363 12.27 -18.27 -0.63
C TYR A 363 10.95 -18.24 0.11
N GLY A 364 9.88 -17.98 -0.59
CA GLY A 364 8.52 -17.99 -0.06
C GLY A 364 7.96 -19.40 0.15
N ASP A 365 6.75 -19.45 0.66
CA ASP A 365 5.91 -20.65 0.69
C ASP A 365 6.53 -21.86 1.43
N GLY A 366 7.33 -21.62 2.46
CA GLY A 366 7.97 -22.70 3.24
C GLY A 366 9.15 -23.39 2.58
N LEU A 367 9.48 -23.03 1.32
CA LEU A 367 10.61 -23.64 0.60
C LEU A 367 11.96 -23.35 1.26
N HIS A 368 12.13 -22.13 1.81
CA HIS A 368 13.37 -21.78 2.51
C HIS A 368 13.60 -22.67 3.72
N GLN A 369 12.55 -22.90 4.51
CA GLN A 369 12.56 -23.79 5.65
C GLN A 369 12.84 -25.26 5.25
N ALA A 370 12.26 -25.69 4.13
CA ALA A 370 12.53 -27.02 3.58
C ALA A 370 13.99 -27.17 3.12
N ILE A 371 14.61 -26.12 2.57
CA ILE A 371 16.04 -26.11 2.24
C ILE A 371 16.89 -26.08 3.51
N GLU A 372 16.52 -25.26 4.52
CA GLU A 372 17.19 -25.26 5.83
C GLU A 372 17.12 -26.65 6.50
N ALA A 373 15.98 -27.37 6.38
CA ALA A 373 15.83 -28.77 6.86
C ALA A 373 16.76 -29.72 6.12
N LYS A 374 16.77 -29.68 4.77
CA LYS A 374 17.63 -30.48 3.90
C LYS A 374 19.11 -30.30 4.22
N GLU A 375 19.56 -29.07 4.47
CA GLU A 375 20.95 -28.75 4.81
C GLU A 375 21.25 -28.91 6.31
N HIS A 376 20.30 -29.45 7.10
CA HIS A 376 20.42 -29.68 8.55
C HIS A 376 20.80 -28.41 9.34
N LEU A 377 20.30 -27.26 8.89
CA LEU A 377 20.52 -25.97 9.53
C LEU A 377 19.42 -25.71 10.57
N ARG A 378 19.65 -24.68 11.40
CA ARG A 378 18.59 -24.19 12.28
C ARG A 378 17.50 -23.54 11.43
N ILE A 379 16.31 -24.13 11.41
CA ILE A 379 15.16 -23.60 10.69
C ILE A 379 14.69 -22.33 11.39
N ALA A 380 14.61 -21.23 10.63
CA ALA A 380 14.01 -20.02 11.14
C ALA A 380 12.49 -20.08 10.99
N GLN A 381 11.78 -19.58 12.00
CA GLN A 381 10.32 -19.57 12.02
C GLN A 381 9.75 -18.95 10.74
N ARG A 382 8.64 -19.49 10.27
CA ARG A 382 7.88 -18.93 9.12
C ARG A 382 7.37 -17.54 9.50
N ASN A 383 7.58 -16.57 8.64
CA ASN A 383 6.94 -15.28 8.80
C ASN A 383 5.47 -15.41 8.37
N ARG A 384 4.57 -14.98 9.25
CA ARG A 384 3.12 -14.90 8.97
C ARG A 384 2.76 -13.49 8.54
N THR A 385 1.92 -13.34 7.53
CA THR A 385 1.37 -12.04 7.13
C THR A 385 0.40 -11.55 8.20
N LEU A 386 0.76 -10.43 8.86
CA LEU A 386 -0.09 -9.80 9.87
C LEU A 386 -1.09 -8.84 9.25
N ALA A 387 -0.68 -8.08 8.25
CA ALA A 387 -1.54 -7.16 7.51
C ALA A 387 -0.99 -6.95 6.11
N THR A 388 -1.88 -6.78 5.14
CA THR A 388 -1.51 -6.53 3.75
C THR A 388 -2.50 -5.59 3.10
N ILE A 389 -2.05 -4.79 2.13
CA ILE A 389 -2.89 -3.99 1.24
C ILE A 389 -2.15 -3.72 -0.07
N THR A 390 -2.85 -3.76 -1.19
CA THR A 390 -2.29 -3.31 -2.47
C THR A 390 -2.30 -1.79 -2.56
N PHE A 391 -1.36 -1.20 -3.32
CA PHE A 391 -1.39 0.24 -3.59
C PHE A 391 -2.68 0.67 -4.25
N GLN A 392 -3.21 -0.17 -5.15
CA GLN A 392 -4.47 0.09 -5.82
C GLN A 392 -5.60 0.33 -4.81
N ASN A 393 -5.79 -0.60 -3.89
CA ASN A 393 -6.85 -0.51 -2.89
C ASN A 393 -6.58 0.57 -1.84
N PHE A 394 -5.32 0.82 -1.48
CA PHE A 394 -4.97 1.91 -0.58
C PHE A 394 -5.35 3.28 -1.18
N PHE A 395 -4.93 3.59 -2.41
CA PHE A 395 -5.22 4.89 -3.02
C PHE A 395 -6.69 5.07 -3.42
N ARG A 396 -7.43 4.00 -3.67
CA ARG A 396 -8.89 4.03 -3.89
C ARG A 396 -9.69 4.42 -2.64
N MET A 397 -9.10 4.41 -1.45
CA MET A 397 -9.75 4.86 -0.21
C MET A 397 -9.90 6.37 -0.11
N TYR A 398 -9.13 7.15 -0.87
CA TYR A 398 -9.26 8.61 -0.85
C TYR A 398 -10.57 9.06 -1.48
N ASN A 399 -11.27 10.00 -0.83
CA ASN A 399 -12.49 10.60 -1.36
C ASN A 399 -12.24 11.30 -2.71
N LYS A 400 -11.06 11.90 -2.86
CA LYS A 400 -10.57 12.52 -4.09
C LYS A 400 -9.10 12.15 -4.29
N LEU A 401 -8.83 11.46 -5.38
CA LEU A 401 -7.48 11.10 -5.81
C LEU A 401 -7.12 11.90 -7.05
N SER A 402 -5.91 12.40 -7.12
CA SER A 402 -5.33 13.03 -8.30
C SER A 402 -3.84 12.73 -8.38
N GLY A 403 -3.23 13.06 -9.49
CA GLY A 403 -1.80 12.86 -9.62
C GLY A 403 -1.20 13.61 -10.78
N MET A 404 0.12 13.66 -10.77
CA MET A 404 0.90 14.36 -11.80
C MET A 404 2.09 13.50 -12.23
N THR A 405 2.41 13.56 -13.51
CA THR A 405 3.59 12.92 -14.09
C THR A 405 3.92 13.51 -15.45
N GLY A 406 5.07 13.16 -16.03
CA GLY A 406 5.44 13.54 -17.41
C GLY A 406 4.95 12.60 -18.49
N THR A 407 4.34 11.45 -18.16
CA THR A 407 4.19 10.29 -19.06
C THR A 407 2.96 9.43 -18.81
N ALA A 408 1.82 9.98 -18.38
CA ALA A 408 0.61 9.19 -18.08
C ALA A 408 -0.22 8.79 -19.30
N ALA A 409 -0.15 9.52 -20.41
CA ALA A 409 -1.04 9.32 -21.56
C ALA A 409 -0.93 7.94 -22.20
N THR A 410 0.24 7.28 -22.09
CA THR A 410 0.43 5.90 -22.60
C THR A 410 -0.38 4.88 -21.81
N GLU A 411 -0.61 5.12 -20.53
CA GLU A 411 -1.30 4.24 -19.59
C GLU A 411 -2.71 4.76 -19.21
N ALA A 412 -3.25 5.72 -19.96
CA ALA A 412 -4.55 6.35 -19.66
C ALA A 412 -5.70 5.35 -19.54
N VAL A 413 -5.67 4.26 -20.30
CA VAL A 413 -6.68 3.19 -20.25
C VAL A 413 -6.61 2.45 -18.91
N GLU A 414 -5.41 2.17 -18.40
CA GLU A 414 -5.21 1.51 -17.13
C GLU A 414 -5.64 2.41 -15.96
N PHE A 415 -5.23 3.69 -15.95
CA PHE A 415 -5.65 4.65 -14.94
C PHE A 415 -7.17 4.79 -14.86
N ASN A 416 -7.86 4.83 -16.01
CA ASN A 416 -9.31 4.90 -16.03
C ASN A 416 -9.95 3.61 -15.50
N LYS A 417 -9.51 2.42 -15.97
CA LYS A 417 -10.13 1.14 -15.59
C LYS A 417 -9.91 0.74 -14.13
N ILE A 418 -8.71 1.00 -13.57
CA ILE A 418 -8.36 0.58 -12.21
C ILE A 418 -8.73 1.63 -11.18
N TYR A 419 -8.41 2.90 -11.45
CA TYR A 419 -8.53 4.00 -10.48
C TYR A 419 -9.65 4.99 -10.79
N ASN A 420 -10.35 4.82 -11.91
CA ASN A 420 -11.35 5.76 -12.43
C ASN A 420 -10.78 7.19 -12.60
N LEU A 421 -9.52 7.29 -13.02
CA LEU A 421 -8.82 8.55 -13.23
C LEU A 421 -8.60 8.81 -14.72
N ASP A 422 -9.07 9.97 -15.20
CA ASP A 422 -8.79 10.44 -16.54
C ASP A 422 -7.46 11.21 -16.59
N VAL A 423 -6.75 11.11 -17.71
CA VAL A 423 -5.49 11.79 -17.95
C VAL A 423 -5.72 12.99 -18.84
N VAL A 424 -5.25 14.16 -18.40
CA VAL A 424 -5.26 15.40 -19.19
C VAL A 424 -3.84 15.87 -19.44
N ALA A 425 -3.41 15.85 -20.69
CA ALA A 425 -2.09 16.34 -21.09
C ALA A 425 -2.13 17.85 -21.32
N ILE A 426 -1.37 18.57 -20.48
CA ILE A 426 -1.25 20.01 -20.54
C ILE A 426 -0.15 20.39 -21.54
N PRO A 427 -0.38 21.38 -22.42
CA PRO A 427 0.64 21.85 -23.35
C PRO A 427 1.82 22.43 -22.58
N THR A 428 3.03 22.30 -23.15
CA THR A 428 4.25 22.90 -22.58
C THR A 428 4.22 24.43 -22.64
N ASN A 429 4.83 25.08 -21.66
CA ASN A 429 4.93 26.57 -21.62
C ASN A 429 5.67 27.10 -22.85
N ARG A 430 6.73 26.42 -23.28
CA ARG A 430 7.46 26.73 -24.52
C ARG A 430 7.48 25.47 -25.40
N PRO A 431 7.50 25.63 -26.75
CA PRO A 431 7.61 24.47 -27.64
C PRO A 431 8.87 23.66 -27.36
N VAL A 432 8.75 22.35 -27.43
CA VAL A 432 9.88 21.43 -27.25
C VAL A 432 10.82 21.57 -28.45
N ALA A 433 12.07 21.95 -28.18
CA ALA A 433 13.12 22.09 -29.18
C ALA A 433 14.03 20.86 -29.33
N ARG A 434 13.78 19.79 -28.53
CA ARG A 434 14.55 18.54 -28.59
C ARG A 434 14.33 17.82 -29.91
N ILE A 435 15.41 17.26 -30.46
CA ILE A 435 15.39 16.41 -31.64
C ILE A 435 15.44 14.95 -31.17
N ASP A 436 14.37 14.21 -31.44
CA ASP A 436 14.28 12.77 -31.17
C ASP A 436 14.66 12.03 -32.46
N GLU A 437 15.85 11.42 -32.49
CA GLU A 437 16.33 10.67 -33.65
C GLU A 437 15.73 9.27 -33.72
N ASN A 438 15.82 8.66 -34.91
CA ASN A 438 15.44 7.27 -35.07
C ASN A 438 16.39 6.35 -34.30
N ASP A 439 15.86 5.17 -33.94
CA ASP A 439 16.66 4.15 -33.27
C ASP A 439 17.65 3.53 -34.26
N GLU A 440 18.86 3.28 -33.83
CA GLU A 440 19.86 2.46 -34.55
C GLU A 440 19.79 1.03 -34.06
N VAL A 441 19.59 0.10 -34.99
CA VAL A 441 19.44 -1.33 -34.66
C VAL A 441 20.64 -2.09 -35.17
N TYR A 442 21.31 -2.85 -34.29
CA TYR A 442 22.50 -3.68 -34.57
C TYR A 442 22.15 -5.16 -34.49
N LEU A 443 22.94 -6.01 -35.18
CA LEU A 443 22.73 -7.45 -35.16
C LEU A 443 23.13 -8.09 -33.83
N ASN A 444 24.20 -7.57 -33.22
CA ASN A 444 24.76 -8.09 -31.98
C ASN A 444 24.98 -6.97 -30.94
N GLU A 445 25.20 -7.37 -29.72
CA GLU A 445 25.36 -6.43 -28.60
C GLU A 445 26.74 -5.74 -28.63
N GLU A 446 27.77 -6.39 -29.12
CA GLU A 446 29.13 -5.82 -29.17
C GLU A 446 29.20 -4.61 -30.10
N ASP A 447 28.65 -4.71 -31.32
CA ASP A 447 28.59 -3.60 -32.28
C ASP A 447 27.77 -2.41 -31.73
N LYS A 448 26.66 -2.68 -31.01
CA LYS A 448 25.87 -1.68 -30.31
C LYS A 448 26.73 -0.91 -29.29
N TRP A 449 27.45 -1.60 -28.43
CA TRP A 449 28.32 -0.95 -27.42
C TRP A 449 29.44 -0.14 -28.00
N GLU A 450 30.00 -0.63 -29.10
CA GLU A 450 31.04 0.13 -29.80
C GLU A 450 30.50 1.42 -30.40
N ALA A 451 29.32 1.38 -31.00
CA ALA A 451 28.64 2.54 -31.55
C ALA A 451 28.26 3.56 -30.44
N ILE A 452 27.73 3.12 -29.32
CA ILE A 452 27.46 3.98 -28.17
C ILE A 452 28.71 4.68 -27.68
N CYS A 453 29.80 3.97 -27.53
CA CYS A 453 31.08 4.53 -27.11
C CYS A 453 31.62 5.57 -28.10
N LYS A 454 31.45 5.34 -29.41
CA LYS A 454 31.84 6.28 -30.46
C LYS A 454 31.03 7.56 -30.39
N GLU A 455 29.72 7.45 -30.28
CA GLU A 455 28.80 8.59 -30.17
C GLU A 455 29.07 9.43 -28.91
N ILE A 456 29.31 8.78 -27.75
CA ILE A 456 29.69 9.46 -26.51
C ILE A 456 30.98 10.24 -26.69
N LYS A 457 32.01 9.64 -27.35
CA LYS A 457 33.30 10.29 -27.59
C LYS A 457 33.16 11.53 -28.51
N GLU A 458 32.34 11.43 -29.54
CA GLU A 458 32.08 12.54 -30.45
C GLU A 458 31.35 13.70 -29.74
N ALA A 459 30.30 13.41 -28.96
CA ALA A 459 29.57 14.42 -28.19
C ALA A 459 30.46 15.08 -27.12
N HIS A 460 31.20 14.27 -26.36
CA HIS A 460 32.14 14.73 -25.34
C HIS A 460 33.23 15.65 -25.94
N SER A 461 33.76 15.30 -27.12
CA SER A 461 34.80 16.13 -27.81
C SER A 461 34.27 17.51 -28.25
N LYS A 462 32.96 17.62 -28.51
CA LYS A 462 32.26 18.88 -28.81
C LYS A 462 31.89 19.68 -27.54
N GLY A 463 32.14 19.15 -26.36
CA GLY A 463 31.72 19.75 -25.08
C GLY A 463 30.23 19.55 -24.76
N GLN A 464 29.52 18.74 -25.52
CA GLN A 464 28.11 18.43 -25.28
C GLN A 464 27.96 17.45 -24.09
N PRO A 465 27.12 17.72 -23.07
CA PRO A 465 26.87 16.79 -22.00
C PRO A 465 26.05 15.60 -22.50
N VAL A 466 26.39 14.39 -22.01
CA VAL A 466 25.75 13.12 -22.41
C VAL A 466 25.20 12.41 -21.18
N LEU A 467 23.94 12.04 -21.25
CA LEU A 467 23.29 11.15 -20.28
C LEU A 467 22.95 9.83 -20.93
N VAL A 468 23.54 8.74 -20.45
CA VAL A 468 23.26 7.41 -20.97
C VAL A 468 22.31 6.67 -20.02
N GLY A 469 21.13 6.28 -20.51
CA GLY A 469 20.18 5.45 -19.79
C GLY A 469 20.40 3.97 -20.09
N THR A 470 20.53 3.16 -19.05
CA THR A 470 20.64 1.69 -19.14
C THR A 470 19.50 1.03 -18.38
N VAL A 471 19.09 -0.20 -18.77
CA VAL A 471 17.98 -0.90 -18.13
C VAL A 471 18.40 -1.62 -16.84
N SER A 472 19.68 -1.98 -16.69
CA SER A 472 20.17 -2.69 -15.50
C SER A 472 21.48 -2.09 -14.98
N VAL A 473 21.78 -2.42 -13.70
CA VAL A 473 23.05 -2.04 -13.06
C VAL A 473 24.23 -2.72 -13.77
N GLU A 474 24.08 -3.97 -14.17
CA GLU A 474 25.09 -4.75 -14.89
C GLU A 474 25.50 -4.08 -16.21
N LYS A 475 24.50 -3.64 -17.01
CA LYS A 475 24.75 -2.91 -18.27
C LYS A 475 25.39 -1.55 -18.03
N SER A 476 25.09 -0.89 -16.91
CA SER A 476 25.77 0.34 -16.49
C SER A 476 27.24 0.08 -16.18
N GLU A 477 27.55 -0.95 -15.43
CA GLU A 477 28.92 -1.35 -15.07
C GLU A 477 29.72 -1.77 -16.29
N HIS A 478 29.10 -2.54 -17.22
CA HIS A 478 29.71 -2.92 -18.48
C HIS A 478 30.11 -1.70 -19.32
N LEU A 479 29.20 -0.75 -19.53
CA LEU A 479 29.49 0.48 -20.27
C LEU A 479 30.58 1.31 -19.59
N SER A 480 30.53 1.41 -18.24
CA SER A 480 31.54 2.11 -17.46
C SER A 480 32.96 1.51 -17.69
N ALA A 481 33.07 0.19 -17.70
CA ALA A 481 34.34 -0.50 -17.99
C ALA A 481 34.84 -0.19 -19.41
N LEU A 482 33.92 -0.15 -20.41
CA LEU A 482 34.29 0.19 -21.79
C LEU A 482 34.78 1.64 -21.94
N LEU A 483 34.07 2.60 -21.30
CA LEU A 483 34.45 4.02 -21.32
C LEU A 483 35.79 4.26 -20.59
N THR A 484 36.03 3.54 -19.50
CA THR A 484 37.32 3.59 -18.78
C THR A 484 38.46 3.11 -19.66
N LYS A 485 38.29 2.00 -20.39
CA LYS A 485 39.30 1.50 -21.37
C LYS A 485 39.57 2.51 -22.48
N LYS A 486 38.55 3.28 -22.90
CA LYS A 486 38.68 4.31 -23.93
C LYS A 486 39.15 5.69 -23.38
N GLY A 487 39.43 5.80 -22.07
CA GLY A 487 39.89 7.02 -21.39
C GLY A 487 38.89 8.16 -21.31
N ILE A 488 37.59 7.85 -21.38
CA ILE A 488 36.53 8.83 -21.27
C ILE A 488 36.11 8.98 -19.79
N ARG A 489 36.26 10.18 -19.22
CA ARG A 489 35.85 10.47 -17.85
C ARG A 489 34.34 10.46 -17.78
N HIS A 490 33.78 9.73 -16.82
CA HIS A 490 32.32 9.60 -16.64
C HIS A 490 31.99 9.37 -15.17
N GLU A 491 30.71 9.60 -14.81
CA GLU A 491 30.13 9.30 -13.50
C GLU A 491 29.02 8.25 -13.69
N VAL A 492 28.90 7.34 -12.70
CA VAL A 492 27.90 6.28 -12.73
C VAL A 492 26.92 6.47 -11.56
N LEU A 493 25.62 6.46 -11.88
CA LEU A 493 24.52 6.55 -10.96
C LEU A 493 23.95 5.16 -10.71
N ASN A 494 24.15 4.65 -9.50
CA ASN A 494 23.58 3.39 -9.02
C ASN A 494 22.65 3.70 -7.85
N ALA A 495 21.47 3.11 -7.83
CA ALA A 495 20.40 3.32 -6.85
C ALA A 495 20.76 2.97 -5.37
N LYS A 496 22.02 3.09 -4.97
CA LYS A 496 22.53 2.74 -3.64
C LYS A 496 22.58 3.91 -2.65
N ASN A 497 22.54 5.16 -3.12
CA ASN A 497 22.66 6.34 -2.23
C ASN A 497 21.99 7.59 -2.85
N HIS A 498 20.75 7.85 -2.49
CA HIS A 498 19.91 8.92 -3.06
C HIS A 498 20.50 10.33 -2.93
N ALA A 499 21.16 10.65 -1.81
CA ALA A 499 21.76 11.96 -1.62
C ALA A 499 22.96 12.21 -2.57
N ARG A 500 23.80 11.18 -2.80
CA ARG A 500 24.92 11.24 -3.74
C ARG A 500 24.43 11.29 -5.19
N GLU A 501 23.34 10.62 -5.49
CA GLU A 501 22.69 10.64 -6.80
C GLU A 501 22.22 12.04 -7.18
N ALA A 502 21.57 12.76 -6.27
CA ALA A 502 21.12 14.12 -6.47
C ALA A 502 22.31 15.05 -6.84
N MET A 503 23.46 14.84 -6.20
CA MET A 503 24.67 15.63 -6.51
C MET A 503 25.24 15.33 -7.90
N ILE A 504 25.31 14.07 -8.30
CA ILE A 504 25.81 13.65 -9.61
C ILE A 504 24.89 14.16 -10.72
N ILE A 505 23.58 14.03 -10.55
CA ILE A 505 22.58 14.50 -11.51
C ILE A 505 22.62 16.03 -11.66
N ALA A 506 22.83 16.75 -10.57
CA ALA A 506 22.94 18.20 -10.62
C ALA A 506 24.06 18.68 -11.56
N GLU A 507 25.13 17.91 -11.68
CA GLU A 507 26.28 18.18 -12.58
C GLU A 507 26.20 17.46 -13.93
N ALA A 508 25.19 16.62 -14.17
CA ALA A 508 25.07 15.88 -15.44
C ALA A 508 24.86 16.78 -16.66
N GLY A 509 24.40 18.03 -16.48
CA GLY A 509 24.29 19.04 -17.51
C GLY A 509 25.51 19.90 -17.70
N ALA A 510 26.60 19.68 -16.97
CA ALA A 510 27.83 20.44 -17.10
C ALA A 510 28.51 20.20 -18.47
N LYS A 511 29.27 21.17 -18.96
CA LYS A 511 29.96 21.07 -20.25
C LYS A 511 30.83 19.80 -20.33
N GLY A 512 30.56 18.97 -21.33
CA GLY A 512 31.29 17.73 -21.59
C GLY A 512 31.13 16.67 -20.51
N ALA A 513 30.16 16.76 -19.60
CA ALA A 513 29.87 15.72 -18.63
C ALA A 513 29.35 14.46 -19.33
N VAL A 514 29.78 13.28 -18.85
CA VAL A 514 29.24 11.98 -19.27
C VAL A 514 28.72 11.28 -18.03
N THR A 515 27.41 11.00 -18.01
CA THR A 515 26.75 10.36 -16.88
C THR A 515 26.03 9.11 -17.36
N ILE A 516 26.30 7.97 -16.72
CA ILE A 516 25.59 6.72 -16.94
C ILE A 516 24.58 6.57 -15.79
N ALA A 517 23.32 6.35 -16.11
CA ALA A 517 22.28 6.20 -15.12
C ALA A 517 21.38 5.02 -15.45
N THR A 518 20.99 4.22 -14.44
CA THR A 518 19.84 3.33 -14.60
C THR A 518 18.57 4.15 -14.69
N ASN A 519 17.51 3.61 -15.29
CA ASN A 519 16.27 4.35 -15.60
C ASN A 519 15.62 5.04 -14.40
N MET A 520 15.72 4.45 -13.20
CA MET A 520 15.14 5.00 -11.95
C MET A 520 16.06 6.02 -11.26
N ALA A 521 17.35 5.99 -11.53
CA ALA A 521 18.31 6.85 -10.84
C ALA A 521 18.10 8.34 -11.18
N GLY A 522 18.06 9.19 -10.15
CA GLY A 522 17.90 10.64 -10.29
C GLY A 522 16.51 11.08 -10.72
N ARG A 523 15.47 10.29 -10.54
CA ARG A 523 14.08 10.68 -10.77
C ARG A 523 13.67 11.79 -9.79
N GLY A 524 12.84 12.72 -10.23
CA GLY A 524 12.43 13.89 -9.42
C GLY A 524 13.50 14.98 -9.26
N THR A 525 14.69 14.82 -9.87
CA THR A 525 15.72 15.88 -9.88
C THR A 525 15.86 16.53 -11.25
N ASP A 526 16.08 17.83 -11.26
CA ASP A 526 16.24 18.61 -12.48
C ASP A 526 17.71 18.64 -12.93
N ILE A 527 17.93 18.52 -14.25
CA ILE A 527 19.27 18.65 -14.87
C ILE A 527 19.35 20.05 -15.47
N LYS A 528 20.14 20.92 -14.84
CA LYS A 528 20.38 22.29 -15.33
C LYS A 528 21.54 22.27 -16.35
N LEU A 529 21.31 22.79 -17.56
CA LEU A 529 22.38 22.93 -18.56
C LEU A 529 23.46 23.88 -18.03
N GLY A 530 24.73 23.49 -18.18
CA GLY A 530 25.86 24.21 -17.57
C GLY A 530 26.23 23.78 -16.16
N GLY A 531 25.46 22.83 -15.55
CA GLY A 531 25.60 22.35 -14.16
C GLY A 531 24.75 23.14 -13.17
N ASN A 532 24.86 22.84 -11.89
CA ASN A 532 24.05 23.47 -10.83
C ASN A 532 24.88 24.52 -10.04
N PRO A 533 24.61 25.84 -10.20
CA PRO A 533 25.35 26.86 -9.51
C PRO A 533 25.18 26.86 -7.99
N GLU A 534 24.01 26.44 -7.49
CA GLU A 534 23.72 26.34 -6.04
C GLU A 534 24.58 25.26 -5.39
N PHE A 535 24.67 24.11 -6.05
CA PHE A 535 25.50 23.01 -5.58
C PHE A 535 26.98 23.38 -5.58
N ARG A 536 27.47 24.01 -6.67
CA ARG A 536 28.86 24.49 -6.77
C ARG A 536 29.17 25.54 -5.72
N ALA A 537 28.24 26.48 -5.46
CA ALA A 537 28.37 27.47 -4.42
C ALA A 537 28.49 26.85 -3.02
N ARG A 538 27.63 25.89 -2.67
CA ARG A 538 27.73 25.16 -1.40
C ARG A 538 29.06 24.43 -1.25
N LYS A 539 29.47 23.73 -2.29
CA LYS A 539 30.78 23.06 -2.31
C LYS A 539 31.96 24.04 -2.14
N ARG A 540 31.87 25.24 -2.74
CA ARG A 540 32.90 26.29 -2.65
C ARG A 540 32.91 26.96 -1.27
N ALA A 541 31.75 27.25 -0.73
CA ALA A 541 31.62 27.92 0.56
C ALA A 541 31.98 26.95 1.74
N GLY A 542 31.76 25.61 1.58
CA GLY A 542 32.05 24.64 2.62
C GLY A 542 30.84 24.38 3.52
N THR A 543 30.88 23.27 4.28
CA THR A 543 29.77 22.77 5.10
C THR A 543 29.36 23.68 6.27
N ASN A 544 30.23 24.58 6.72
CA ASN A 544 30.01 25.50 7.85
C ASN A 544 30.00 26.99 7.42
N ALA A 545 29.69 27.28 6.15
CA ALA A 545 29.68 28.65 5.63
C ALA A 545 28.52 29.45 6.21
N THR A 546 28.78 30.75 6.46
CA THR A 546 27.70 31.69 6.78
C THR A 546 26.88 32.02 5.52
N GLU A 547 25.66 32.54 5.70
CA GLU A 547 24.77 32.92 4.60
C GLU A 547 25.46 33.90 3.64
N GLU A 548 26.20 34.87 4.18
CA GLU A 548 26.98 35.84 3.39
C GLU A 548 28.08 35.19 2.55
N GLN A 549 28.77 34.18 3.08
CA GLN A 549 29.78 33.41 2.35
C GLN A 549 29.16 32.56 1.26
N TYR A 550 27.99 32.00 1.52
CA TYR A 550 27.24 31.27 0.50
C TYR A 550 26.75 32.17 -0.62
N GLU A 551 26.15 33.31 -0.29
CA GLU A 551 25.70 34.30 -1.31
C GLU A 551 26.85 34.82 -2.18
N ALA A 552 28.01 35.13 -1.59
CA ALA A 552 29.20 35.54 -2.34
C ALA A 552 29.70 34.44 -3.28
N ALA A 553 29.73 33.16 -2.81
CA ALA A 553 30.09 32.04 -3.63
C ALA A 553 29.05 31.79 -4.74
N TYR A 554 27.77 31.90 -4.42
CA TYR A 554 26.67 31.74 -5.37
C TYR A 554 26.72 32.74 -6.50
N LYS A 555 27.03 33.99 -6.19
CA LYS A 555 27.16 35.04 -7.21
C LYS A 555 28.26 34.73 -8.24
N ILE A 556 29.42 34.25 -7.78
CA ILE A 556 30.51 33.83 -8.63
C ILE A 556 30.15 32.64 -9.51
N GLU A 557 29.58 31.58 -8.88
CA GLU A 557 29.19 30.37 -9.59
C GLU A 557 28.04 30.62 -10.58
N LYS A 558 27.14 31.55 -10.27
CA LYS A 558 26.06 31.97 -11.16
C LYS A 558 26.56 32.69 -12.42
N GLU A 559 27.57 33.53 -12.29
CA GLU A 559 28.19 34.20 -13.45
C GLU A 559 28.91 33.20 -14.36
N GLN A 560 29.59 32.21 -13.77
CA GLN A 560 30.22 31.14 -14.52
C GLN A 560 29.19 30.23 -15.19
N TRP A 561 28.13 29.86 -14.44
CA TRP A 561 27.04 29.05 -14.95
C TRP A 561 26.35 29.68 -16.18
N LEU A 562 26.15 30.99 -16.19
CA LEU A 562 25.55 31.68 -17.35
C LEU A 562 26.37 31.45 -18.63
N LYS A 563 27.72 31.53 -18.55
CA LYS A 563 28.61 31.25 -19.68
C LYS A 563 28.56 29.79 -20.10
N ASP A 564 28.70 28.87 -19.13
CA ASP A 564 28.64 27.41 -19.36
C ASP A 564 27.29 26.99 -19.97
N ASN A 565 26.18 27.62 -19.52
CA ASN A 565 24.83 27.34 -20.03
C ASN A 565 24.70 27.76 -21.52
N GLU A 566 25.20 28.98 -21.90
CA GLU A 566 25.16 29.40 -23.29
C GLU A 566 26.02 28.53 -24.18
N GLU A 567 27.21 28.13 -23.73
CA GLU A 567 28.09 27.23 -24.46
C GLU A 567 27.47 25.85 -24.67
N VAL A 568 26.85 25.27 -23.63
CA VAL A 568 26.19 23.95 -23.71
C VAL A 568 24.96 24.03 -24.64
N LYS A 569 24.19 25.14 -24.60
CA LYS A 569 23.08 25.35 -25.53
C LYS A 569 23.56 25.47 -26.97
N ALA A 570 24.68 26.15 -27.20
CA ALA A 570 25.30 26.26 -28.53
C ALA A 570 25.82 24.91 -29.06
N CYS A 571 26.24 23.99 -28.18
CA CYS A 571 26.64 22.63 -28.53
C CYS A 571 25.44 21.66 -28.76
N GLY A 572 24.19 22.16 -28.65
CA GLY A 572 22.98 21.35 -28.87
C GLY A 572 22.30 20.81 -27.59
N GLY A 573 22.69 21.32 -26.41
CA GLY A 573 22.09 20.96 -25.12
C GLY A 573 22.46 19.55 -24.67
N LEU A 574 21.63 18.99 -23.76
CA LEU A 574 21.85 17.62 -23.23
C LEU A 574 21.53 16.57 -24.29
N TYR A 575 22.46 15.66 -24.52
CA TYR A 575 22.26 14.48 -25.37
C TYR A 575 21.90 13.28 -24.51
N VAL A 576 20.73 12.69 -24.75
CA VAL A 576 20.26 11.49 -24.07
C VAL A 576 20.43 10.28 -24.98
N ILE A 577 21.19 9.29 -24.52
CA ILE A 577 21.40 8.03 -25.21
C ILE A 577 20.72 6.92 -24.42
N GLY A 578 19.80 6.15 -25.06
CA GLY A 578 19.28 4.91 -24.52
C GLY A 578 20.09 3.72 -25.01
N SER A 579 20.63 2.90 -24.13
CA SER A 579 21.39 1.70 -24.50
C SER A 579 20.52 0.58 -25.08
N GLU A 580 19.21 0.66 -24.84
CA GLU A 580 18.16 -0.23 -25.36
C GLU A 580 16.78 0.37 -25.10
N ARG A 581 15.73 -0.25 -25.63
CA ARG A 581 14.35 0.09 -25.32
C ARG A 581 13.89 -0.66 -24.07
N HIS A 582 13.20 0.07 -23.20
CA HIS A 582 12.60 -0.51 -22.00
C HIS A 582 11.31 -1.30 -22.34
N GLU A 583 10.81 -2.05 -21.37
CA GLU A 583 9.55 -2.80 -21.51
C GLU A 583 8.35 -1.89 -21.78
N SER A 584 8.40 -0.63 -21.32
CA SER A 584 7.33 0.35 -21.50
C SER A 584 7.81 1.60 -22.22
N ARG A 585 6.99 2.08 -23.19
CA ARG A 585 7.23 3.35 -23.91
C ARG A 585 7.27 4.54 -22.96
N ARG A 586 6.58 4.44 -21.85
CA ARG A 586 6.55 5.44 -20.80
C ARG A 586 7.94 5.72 -20.21
N ILE A 587 8.69 4.65 -19.91
CA ILE A 587 10.05 4.74 -19.36
C ILE A 587 10.99 5.38 -20.39
N ASP A 588 10.88 5.02 -21.67
CA ASP A 588 11.64 5.65 -22.76
C ASP A 588 11.35 7.16 -22.85
N ASN A 589 10.07 7.53 -22.70
CA ASN A 589 9.67 8.95 -22.73
C ASN A 589 10.16 9.71 -21.48
N GLN A 590 10.22 9.07 -20.32
CA GLN A 590 10.83 9.67 -19.12
C GLN A 590 12.34 9.92 -19.31
N LEU A 591 13.04 8.97 -19.92
CA LEU A 591 14.45 9.13 -20.22
C LEU A 591 14.66 10.29 -21.22
N ARG A 592 13.93 10.30 -22.35
CA ARG A 592 13.97 11.42 -23.32
C ARG A 592 13.62 12.76 -22.67
N GLY A 593 12.65 12.77 -21.76
CA GLY A 593 12.17 13.97 -21.04
C GLY A 593 13.20 14.62 -20.11
N ARG A 594 14.37 14.00 -19.93
CA ARG A 594 15.47 14.65 -19.20
C ARG A 594 16.18 15.73 -20.00
N SER A 595 16.00 15.77 -21.33
CA SER A 595 16.54 16.76 -22.25
C SER A 595 15.42 17.59 -22.90
N GLY A 596 15.76 18.79 -23.39
CA GLY A 596 14.86 19.67 -24.10
C GLY A 596 13.77 20.30 -23.22
N ARG A 597 14.10 20.74 -22.01
CA ARG A 597 13.19 21.34 -21.03
C ARG A 597 13.03 22.83 -21.28
N GLN A 598 11.84 23.39 -21.07
CA GLN A 598 11.51 24.81 -21.17
C GLN A 598 12.01 25.48 -22.47
N GLY A 599 11.97 24.72 -23.60
CA GLY A 599 12.41 25.20 -24.91
C GLY A 599 13.92 25.16 -25.12
N ASP A 600 14.70 24.59 -24.21
CA ASP A 600 16.13 24.38 -24.41
C ASP A 600 16.40 23.34 -25.51
N PRO A 601 17.50 23.47 -26.27
CA PRO A 601 17.91 22.48 -27.25
C PRO A 601 18.25 21.15 -26.56
N GLY A 602 18.10 20.07 -27.28
CA GLY A 602 18.43 18.74 -26.80
C GLY A 602 18.36 17.71 -27.91
N ARG A 603 18.88 16.52 -27.65
CA ARG A 603 18.89 15.40 -28.59
C ARG A 603 18.62 14.10 -27.85
N SER A 604 17.92 13.18 -28.46
CA SER A 604 17.76 11.82 -27.93
C SER A 604 17.91 10.77 -29.02
N LYS A 605 18.53 9.61 -28.68
CA LYS A 605 18.74 8.48 -29.59
C LYS A 605 18.78 7.18 -28.80
N PHE A 606 18.21 6.10 -29.36
CA PHE A 606 18.29 4.77 -28.80
C PHE A 606 19.13 3.87 -29.68
N PHE A 607 19.95 3.02 -29.06
CA PHE A 607 20.78 1.99 -29.68
C PHE A 607 20.24 0.63 -29.25
N ILE A 608 19.89 -0.21 -30.21
CA ILE A 608 19.19 -1.47 -29.97
C ILE A 608 19.98 -2.61 -30.60
N SER A 609 20.02 -3.74 -29.91
CA SER A 609 20.54 -5.00 -30.47
C SER A 609 19.44 -6.02 -30.66
N MET A 610 19.57 -6.91 -31.62
CA MET A 610 18.68 -8.07 -31.73
C MET A 610 18.81 -9.06 -30.57
N ASP A 611 19.89 -8.93 -29.80
CA ASP A 611 20.14 -9.73 -28.60
C ASP A 611 19.53 -9.12 -27.33
N ASP A 612 19.01 -7.88 -27.39
CA ASP A 612 18.34 -7.24 -26.27
C ASP A 612 17.07 -8.01 -25.83
N ASP A 613 16.76 -8.03 -24.54
CA ASP A 613 15.69 -8.84 -23.96
C ASP A 613 14.33 -8.58 -24.61
N LEU A 614 13.99 -7.33 -24.89
CA LEU A 614 12.75 -6.97 -25.58
C LEU A 614 12.69 -7.61 -26.99
N MET A 615 13.80 -7.63 -27.71
CA MET A 615 13.86 -8.19 -29.06
C MET A 615 13.82 -9.71 -29.04
N ARG A 616 14.47 -10.35 -28.06
CA ARG A 616 14.43 -11.82 -27.87
C ARG A 616 13.01 -12.32 -27.60
N LEU A 617 12.22 -11.62 -26.77
CA LEU A 617 10.84 -11.99 -26.46
C LEU A 617 9.93 -12.01 -27.71
N PHE A 618 10.20 -11.20 -28.73
CA PHE A 618 9.36 -11.06 -29.93
C PHE A 618 9.93 -11.71 -31.18
N GLY A 619 10.79 -12.69 -31.03
CA GLY A 619 11.32 -13.49 -32.15
C GLY A 619 12.57 -12.90 -32.80
N GLY A 620 13.41 -12.25 -32.01
CA GLY A 620 14.69 -11.66 -32.41
C GLY A 620 15.58 -12.62 -33.21
N GLU A 621 15.63 -13.90 -32.84
CA GLU A 621 16.32 -14.95 -33.56
C GLU A 621 15.87 -15.11 -35.03
N ARG A 622 14.55 -15.16 -35.27
CA ARG A 622 13.96 -15.24 -36.61
C ARG A 622 14.23 -13.97 -37.44
N MET A 623 14.17 -12.85 -36.77
CA MET A 623 14.41 -11.53 -37.34
C MET A 623 15.93 -11.36 -37.66
N LYS A 624 16.80 -11.81 -36.78
CA LYS A 624 18.25 -11.86 -36.98
C LYS A 624 18.63 -12.67 -38.24
N VAL A 625 18.04 -13.87 -38.38
CA VAL A 625 18.23 -14.72 -39.57
C VAL A 625 17.67 -14.07 -40.84
N MET A 626 16.55 -13.40 -40.75
CA MET A 626 15.94 -12.67 -41.89
C MET A 626 16.82 -11.48 -42.31
N MET A 627 17.31 -10.70 -41.35
CA MET A 627 18.17 -9.54 -41.59
C MET A 627 19.52 -9.91 -42.15
N SER A 628 20.15 -10.99 -41.69
CA SER A 628 21.41 -11.51 -42.27
C SER A 628 21.22 -11.98 -43.69
N ARG A 629 20.02 -12.50 -44.07
CA ARG A 629 19.70 -12.88 -45.48
C ARG A 629 19.47 -11.68 -46.40
N ILE A 630 19.11 -10.52 -45.88
CA ILE A 630 18.91 -9.26 -46.65
C ILE A 630 20.28 -8.59 -46.90
N GLY A 631 21.38 -9.14 -46.37
CA GLY A 631 22.74 -8.65 -46.64
C GLY A 631 23.31 -7.67 -45.64
N MET A 632 22.75 -7.62 -44.44
CA MET A 632 23.27 -6.80 -43.33
C MET A 632 24.66 -7.31 -42.90
N GLN A 633 25.64 -6.42 -42.86
CA GLN A 633 26.98 -6.74 -42.38
C GLN A 633 27.10 -6.43 -40.88
N PRO A 634 27.89 -7.20 -40.14
CA PRO A 634 28.23 -6.83 -38.76
C PRO A 634 28.85 -5.43 -38.70
N GLY A 635 28.45 -4.62 -37.68
CA GLY A 635 28.93 -3.25 -37.50
C GLY A 635 28.13 -2.15 -38.22
N GLU A 636 27.20 -2.50 -39.12
CA GLU A 636 26.36 -1.52 -39.83
C GLU A 636 24.98 -1.41 -39.12
N PRO A 637 24.57 -0.17 -38.71
CA PRO A 637 23.25 0.05 -38.12
C PRO A 637 22.15 0.04 -39.19
N ILE A 638 20.96 -0.45 -38.82
CA ILE A 638 19.76 -0.20 -39.60
C ILE A 638 18.98 0.96 -38.95
N ASP A 639 18.77 1.99 -39.74
CA ASP A 639 17.89 3.10 -39.40
C ASP A 639 16.70 3.08 -40.38
N HIS A 640 15.58 2.49 -39.93
CA HIS A 640 14.38 2.48 -40.76
C HIS A 640 13.10 2.65 -39.93
N PRO A 641 12.18 3.57 -40.31
CA PRO A 641 10.94 3.84 -39.57
C PRO A 641 10.02 2.64 -39.36
N TRP A 642 10.16 1.58 -40.17
CA TRP A 642 9.40 0.35 -40.02
C TRP A 642 9.82 -0.44 -38.76
N LEU A 643 11.12 -0.46 -38.44
CA LEU A 643 11.65 -1.10 -37.23
C LEU A 643 11.12 -0.41 -35.96
N ASN A 644 11.14 0.91 -35.94
CA ASN A 644 10.59 1.69 -34.81
C ASN A 644 9.09 1.37 -34.56
N LYS A 645 8.30 1.20 -35.61
CA LYS A 645 6.91 0.76 -35.50
C LYS A 645 6.78 -0.68 -34.98
N GLY A 646 7.70 -1.57 -35.39
CA GLY A 646 7.76 -2.95 -34.91
C GLY A 646 8.07 -3.00 -33.40
N ILE A 647 9.07 -2.27 -32.98
CA ILE A 647 9.49 -2.17 -31.57
C ILE A 647 8.37 -1.57 -30.72
N ALA A 648 7.75 -0.47 -31.16
CA ALA A 648 6.61 0.14 -30.45
C ALA A 648 5.42 -0.82 -30.30
N LYS A 649 5.17 -1.68 -31.30
CA LYS A 649 4.16 -2.76 -31.19
C LYS A 649 4.56 -3.84 -30.19
N ALA A 650 5.84 -4.18 -30.12
CA ALA A 650 6.36 -5.14 -29.16
C ALA A 650 6.18 -4.62 -27.74
N GLN A 651 6.60 -3.37 -27.49
CA GLN A 651 6.40 -2.71 -26.20
C GLN A 651 4.92 -2.67 -25.80
N ALA A 652 4.02 -2.30 -26.71
CA ALA A 652 2.57 -2.29 -26.43
C ALA A 652 2.04 -3.66 -25.98
N LYS A 653 2.53 -4.77 -26.57
CA LYS A 653 2.14 -6.12 -26.13
C LYS A 653 2.66 -6.46 -24.73
N VAL A 654 3.87 -6.00 -24.36
CA VAL A 654 4.40 -6.18 -23.01
C VAL A 654 3.60 -5.35 -22.02
N GLU A 655 3.29 -4.10 -22.36
CA GLU A 655 2.41 -3.22 -21.57
C GLU A 655 1.05 -3.87 -21.33
N ASP A 656 0.39 -4.39 -22.38
CA ASP A 656 -0.90 -5.09 -22.31
C ASP A 656 -0.80 -6.33 -21.40
N ARG A 657 0.26 -7.14 -21.53
CA ARG A 657 0.46 -8.32 -20.67
C ARG A 657 0.67 -7.92 -19.21
N ASN A 658 1.49 -6.90 -18.94
CA ASN A 658 1.74 -6.43 -17.59
C ASN A 658 0.47 -5.83 -16.96
N PHE A 659 -0.36 -5.15 -17.77
CA PHE A 659 -1.67 -4.68 -17.34
C PHE A 659 -2.61 -5.84 -16.95
N GLU A 660 -2.71 -6.89 -17.77
CA GLU A 660 -3.55 -8.05 -17.41
C GLU A 660 -3.08 -8.76 -16.15
N ILE A 661 -1.76 -8.86 -15.92
CA ILE A 661 -1.21 -9.40 -14.65
C ILE A 661 -1.62 -8.53 -13.46
N ARG A 662 -1.46 -7.19 -13.54
CA ARG A 662 -1.86 -6.28 -12.46
C ARG A 662 -3.36 -6.33 -12.19
N LYS A 663 -4.17 -6.37 -13.26
CA LYS A 663 -5.63 -6.49 -13.15
C LYS A 663 -6.04 -7.80 -12.47
N HIS A 664 -5.43 -8.90 -12.87
CA HIS A 664 -5.70 -10.21 -12.26
C HIS A 664 -5.35 -10.23 -10.75
N LEU A 665 -4.22 -9.65 -10.37
CA LEU A 665 -3.87 -9.49 -8.95
C LEU A 665 -4.90 -8.66 -8.20
N LEU A 666 -5.35 -7.54 -8.80
CA LEU A 666 -6.36 -6.68 -8.20
C LEU A 666 -7.71 -7.39 -8.04
N ASP A 667 -8.16 -8.15 -9.07
CA ASP A 667 -9.44 -8.87 -9.04
C ASP A 667 -9.53 -9.85 -7.85
N TYR A 668 -8.40 -10.45 -7.43
CA TYR A 668 -8.32 -11.30 -6.24
C TYR A 668 -8.20 -10.47 -4.95
N ASP A 669 -7.40 -9.40 -4.95
CA ASP A 669 -7.24 -8.55 -3.77
C ASP A 669 -8.51 -7.74 -3.45
N ASP A 670 -9.38 -7.48 -4.44
CA ASP A 670 -10.65 -6.78 -4.21
C ASP A 670 -11.55 -7.57 -3.24
N VAL A 671 -11.57 -8.90 -3.33
CA VAL A 671 -12.32 -9.76 -2.39
C VAL A 671 -11.77 -9.61 -0.96
N LEU A 672 -10.44 -9.67 -0.85
CA LEU A 672 -9.75 -9.48 0.43
C LEU A 672 -10.00 -8.07 0.97
N ASN A 673 -10.02 -7.06 0.10
CA ASN A 673 -10.23 -5.67 0.48
C ASN A 673 -11.66 -5.40 1.00
N GLU A 674 -12.67 -6.02 0.41
CA GLU A 674 -14.05 -5.96 0.92
C GLU A 674 -14.12 -6.53 2.35
N GLN A 675 -13.56 -7.71 2.57
CA GLN A 675 -13.49 -8.34 3.89
C GLN A 675 -12.67 -7.49 4.89
N ARG A 676 -11.52 -6.98 4.48
CA ARG A 676 -10.66 -6.09 5.28
C ARG A 676 -11.42 -4.86 5.74
N THR A 677 -12.16 -4.24 4.84
CA THR A 677 -12.95 -3.04 5.14
C THR A 677 -14.02 -3.32 6.20
N VAL A 678 -14.71 -4.45 6.11
CA VAL A 678 -15.70 -4.87 7.10
C VAL A 678 -15.05 -5.10 8.47
N ILE A 679 -13.95 -5.87 8.51
CA ILE A 679 -13.24 -6.20 9.75
C ILE A 679 -12.66 -4.95 10.43
N TYR A 680 -11.98 -4.08 9.69
CA TYR A 680 -11.37 -2.88 10.25
C TYR A 680 -12.42 -1.89 10.75
N ASN A 681 -13.53 -1.72 10.03
CA ASN A 681 -14.66 -0.89 10.50
C ASN A 681 -15.31 -1.47 11.76
N GLN A 682 -15.50 -2.78 11.84
CA GLN A 682 -16.02 -3.42 13.05
C GLN A 682 -15.05 -3.26 14.22
N ARG A 683 -13.76 -3.42 13.98
CA ARG A 683 -12.72 -3.25 14.98
C ARG A 683 -12.73 -1.81 15.55
N ASP A 684 -12.85 -0.81 14.69
CA ASP A 684 -12.93 0.58 15.10
C ASP A 684 -14.21 0.89 15.88
N GLN A 685 -15.36 0.34 15.46
CA GLN A 685 -16.60 0.45 16.20
C GLN A 685 -16.51 -0.17 17.59
N LEU A 686 -15.87 -1.34 17.73
CA LEU A 686 -15.67 -2.02 19.02
C LEU A 686 -14.72 -1.23 19.94
N LEU A 687 -13.69 -0.60 19.39
CA LEU A 687 -12.77 0.26 20.13
C LEU A 687 -13.45 1.53 20.64
N ALA A 688 -14.44 2.04 19.89
CA ALA A 688 -15.21 3.25 20.24
C ALA A 688 -16.45 2.97 21.11
N ASP A 689 -16.91 1.72 21.22
CA ASP A 689 -18.17 1.36 21.87
C ASP A 689 -18.00 1.27 23.40
N ASP A 690 -18.83 2.04 24.13
CA ASP A 690 -18.85 2.04 25.59
C ASP A 690 -19.91 1.10 26.19
N ASN A 691 -20.67 0.38 25.33
CA ASN A 691 -21.77 -0.53 25.73
C ASN A 691 -21.64 -1.92 25.07
N LEU A 692 -20.45 -2.52 25.12
CA LEU A 692 -20.20 -3.84 24.52
C LEU A 692 -20.97 -4.98 25.20
N ALA A 693 -21.34 -4.83 26.47
CA ALA A 693 -22.19 -5.79 27.19
C ALA A 693 -23.55 -5.95 26.50
N ASP A 694 -24.20 -4.84 26.10
CA ASP A 694 -25.46 -4.86 25.35
C ASP A 694 -25.30 -5.55 23.99
N ARG A 695 -24.16 -5.36 23.33
CA ARG A 695 -23.84 -6.03 22.05
C ARG A 695 -23.69 -7.54 22.22
N VAL A 696 -23.06 -8.01 23.29
CA VAL A 696 -22.92 -9.44 23.61
C VAL A 696 -24.29 -10.03 23.91
N LEU A 697 -25.15 -9.33 24.66
CA LEU A 697 -26.51 -9.76 24.95
C LEU A 697 -27.37 -9.86 23.68
N ASN A 698 -27.25 -8.91 22.76
CA ASN A 698 -27.98 -8.96 21.48
C ASN A 698 -27.54 -10.16 20.64
N ASN A 699 -26.22 -10.45 20.57
CA ASN A 699 -25.72 -11.64 19.90
C ASN A 699 -26.21 -12.94 20.58
N ALA A 700 -26.26 -12.94 21.92
CA ALA A 700 -26.78 -14.07 22.68
C ALA A 700 -28.27 -14.31 22.41
N ASN A 701 -29.09 -13.25 22.30
CA ASN A 701 -30.50 -13.35 21.96
C ASN A 701 -30.71 -14.00 20.59
N ASP A 702 -29.94 -13.57 19.56
CA ASP A 702 -30.01 -14.17 18.23
C ASP A 702 -29.63 -15.66 18.26
N THR A 703 -28.58 -16.03 19.01
CA THR A 703 -28.16 -17.45 19.16
C THR A 703 -29.17 -18.28 19.93
N VAL A 704 -29.77 -17.75 20.99
CA VAL A 704 -30.82 -18.44 21.75
C VAL A 704 -32.05 -18.70 20.87
N GLU A 705 -32.49 -17.71 20.08
CA GLU A 705 -33.61 -17.88 19.14
C GLU A 705 -33.33 -19.02 18.13
N GLU A 706 -32.09 -19.11 17.60
CA GLU A 706 -31.68 -20.16 16.67
C GLU A 706 -31.67 -21.56 17.34
N MET A 707 -31.13 -21.67 18.55
CA MET A 707 -31.11 -22.91 19.33
C MET A 707 -32.54 -23.40 19.60
N PHE A 708 -33.44 -22.55 20.07
CA PHE A 708 -34.82 -22.90 20.33
C PHE A 708 -35.62 -23.19 19.06
N TYR A 709 -35.35 -22.47 17.96
CA TYR A 709 -35.95 -22.77 16.67
C TYR A 709 -35.54 -24.16 16.19
N SER A 710 -34.25 -24.50 16.25
CA SER A 710 -33.72 -25.79 15.88
C SER A 710 -34.29 -26.91 16.77
N TYR A 711 -34.44 -26.66 18.07
CA TYR A 711 -35.05 -27.59 19.03
C TYR A 711 -36.51 -27.90 18.68
N THR A 712 -37.31 -26.87 18.41
CA THR A 712 -38.74 -26.97 18.12
C THR A 712 -39.05 -27.66 16.78
N HIS A 713 -38.15 -27.50 15.79
CA HIS A 713 -38.32 -28.07 14.43
C HIS A 713 -37.52 -29.34 14.16
N SER A 714 -36.82 -29.90 15.17
CA SER A 714 -35.93 -31.06 15.00
C SER A 714 -36.64 -32.39 14.64
N GLY A 715 -37.98 -32.44 14.69
CA GLY A 715 -38.75 -33.65 14.36
C GLY A 715 -38.41 -34.88 15.22
N ARG A 716 -37.66 -34.71 16.32
CA ARG A 716 -37.21 -35.79 17.18
C ARG A 716 -38.39 -36.39 17.97
N LYS A 717 -38.58 -37.72 17.89
CA LYS A 717 -39.65 -38.45 18.54
C LYS A 717 -39.53 -38.49 20.07
N ASN A 718 -38.35 -38.26 20.64
CA ASN A 718 -38.08 -38.30 22.08
C ASN A 718 -37.76 -36.86 22.59
N GLN A 719 -38.76 -36.22 23.19
CA GLN A 719 -38.68 -34.87 23.73
C GLN A 719 -37.70 -34.73 24.90
N GLU A 720 -37.55 -35.72 25.74
CA GLU A 720 -36.62 -35.71 26.88
C GLU A 720 -35.15 -35.70 26.40
N ALA A 721 -34.82 -36.56 25.42
CA ALA A 721 -33.49 -36.58 24.85
C ALA A 721 -33.18 -35.30 24.07
N ALA A 722 -34.16 -34.68 23.41
CA ALA A 722 -34.01 -33.43 22.73
C ALA A 722 -33.78 -32.25 23.70
N ALA A 723 -34.51 -32.21 24.82
CA ALA A 723 -34.35 -31.22 25.88
C ALA A 723 -32.99 -31.36 26.59
N ALA A 724 -32.53 -32.62 26.82
CA ALA A 724 -31.21 -32.88 27.38
C ALA A 724 -30.09 -32.37 26.44
N ALA A 725 -30.21 -32.60 25.12
CA ALA A 725 -29.26 -32.13 24.12
C ALA A 725 -29.23 -30.59 24.05
N LEU A 726 -30.38 -29.91 24.04
CA LEU A 726 -30.46 -28.45 24.08
C LEU A 726 -29.80 -27.90 25.36
N ASN A 727 -30.07 -28.50 26.53
CA ASN A 727 -29.48 -28.03 27.78
C ASN A 727 -27.96 -28.28 27.84
N GLU A 728 -27.47 -29.31 27.17
CA GLU A 728 -26.03 -29.52 26.98
C GLU A 728 -25.39 -28.45 26.03
N GLU A 729 -26.08 -28.12 24.96
CA GLU A 729 -25.67 -27.05 24.03
C GLU A 729 -25.64 -25.70 24.73
N ILE A 730 -26.68 -25.37 25.52
CA ILE A 730 -26.73 -24.16 26.35
C ILE A 730 -25.55 -24.11 27.32
N ARG A 731 -25.26 -25.22 27.98
CA ARG A 731 -24.12 -25.34 28.91
C ARG A 731 -22.78 -25.16 28.18
N ASN A 732 -22.64 -25.72 27.01
CA ASN A 732 -21.43 -25.64 26.21
C ASN A 732 -21.22 -24.24 25.62
N THR A 733 -22.28 -23.50 25.33
CA THR A 733 -22.20 -22.14 24.76
C THR A 733 -22.09 -21.08 25.85
N PHE A 734 -22.98 -21.11 26.88
CA PHE A 734 -23.08 -20.04 27.87
C PHE A 734 -22.53 -20.41 29.26
N GLY A 735 -22.22 -21.68 29.51
CA GLY A 735 -21.81 -22.16 30.83
C GLY A 735 -22.93 -22.10 31.87
N ILE A 736 -24.20 -22.05 31.45
CA ILE A 736 -25.40 -21.98 32.27
C ILE A 736 -26.14 -23.29 32.10
N GLN A 737 -26.75 -23.81 33.16
CA GLN A 737 -27.60 -24.99 33.12
C GLN A 737 -28.98 -24.64 33.70
N LEU A 738 -30.01 -24.86 32.92
CA LEU A 738 -31.40 -24.60 33.36
C LEU A 738 -32.04 -25.92 33.81
N PRO A 739 -32.87 -25.87 34.87
CA PRO A 739 -33.69 -27.04 35.22
C PRO A 739 -34.66 -27.38 34.06
N PRO A 740 -34.93 -28.63 33.79
CA PRO A 740 -35.79 -29.06 32.67
C PRO A 740 -37.16 -28.39 32.65
N GLU A 741 -37.71 -28.08 33.83
CA GLU A 741 -39.01 -27.44 34.01
C GLU A 741 -38.98 -25.97 33.57
N ARG A 742 -37.81 -25.33 33.45
CA ARG A 742 -37.60 -23.93 33.07
C ARG A 742 -36.82 -23.78 31.77
N LEU A 743 -36.78 -24.83 30.95
CA LEU A 743 -36.11 -24.79 29.66
C LEU A 743 -36.96 -24.03 28.62
N THR A 744 -37.04 -22.75 28.78
CA THR A 744 -37.75 -21.83 27.87
C THR A 744 -36.82 -20.69 27.40
N GLU A 745 -37.11 -20.16 26.21
CA GLU A 745 -36.36 -19.07 25.62
C GLU A 745 -36.26 -17.87 26.59
N ASP A 746 -37.41 -17.42 27.12
CA ASP A 746 -37.47 -16.26 28.05
C ASP A 746 -36.69 -16.49 29.35
N ALA A 747 -36.70 -17.73 29.88
CA ALA A 747 -35.96 -18.05 31.09
C ALA A 747 -34.45 -18.01 30.87
N LEU A 748 -33.98 -18.49 29.71
CA LEU A 748 -32.58 -18.42 29.34
C LEU A 748 -32.13 -16.96 29.13
N LEU A 749 -32.91 -16.16 28.39
CA LEU A 749 -32.59 -14.76 28.16
C LEU A 749 -32.53 -13.98 29.49
N ALA A 750 -33.48 -14.22 30.41
CA ALA A 750 -33.41 -13.60 31.73
C ALA A 750 -32.20 -14.05 32.55
N ALA A 751 -31.76 -15.31 32.45
CA ALA A 751 -30.56 -15.81 33.12
C ALA A 751 -29.28 -15.15 32.57
N LEU A 752 -29.20 -14.97 31.24
CA LEU A 752 -28.08 -14.29 30.59
C LEU A 752 -28.00 -12.79 30.96
N GLN A 753 -29.16 -12.11 30.98
CA GLN A 753 -29.24 -10.70 31.41
C GLN A 753 -28.82 -10.55 32.89
N ASN A 754 -29.25 -11.47 33.78
CA ASN A 754 -28.85 -11.47 35.19
C ASN A 754 -27.34 -11.70 35.36
N ASP A 755 -26.74 -12.65 34.59
CA ASP A 755 -25.29 -12.94 34.64
C ASP A 755 -24.46 -11.70 34.27
N ILE A 756 -24.83 -10.99 33.21
CA ILE A 756 -24.14 -9.75 32.81
C ILE A 756 -24.32 -8.65 33.88
N THR A 757 -25.53 -8.47 34.42
CA THR A 757 -25.81 -7.49 35.47
C THR A 757 -25.01 -7.81 36.75
N GLU A 758 -24.89 -9.08 37.11
CA GLU A 758 -24.03 -9.51 38.23
C GLU A 758 -22.56 -9.16 37.98
N LYS A 759 -22.05 -9.46 36.79
CA LYS A 759 -20.68 -9.13 36.37
C LYS A 759 -20.42 -7.62 36.38
N GLU A 760 -21.37 -6.82 35.90
CA GLU A 760 -21.28 -5.36 35.97
C GLU A 760 -21.24 -4.86 37.43
N THR A 761 -22.06 -5.46 38.30
CA THR A 761 -22.08 -5.13 39.74
C THR A 761 -20.76 -5.52 40.42
N LEU A 762 -20.17 -6.64 40.03
CA LEU A 762 -18.92 -7.15 40.64
C LEU A 762 -17.65 -6.44 40.13
N ALA A 763 -17.51 -6.22 38.83
CA ALA A 763 -16.31 -5.64 38.22
C ALA A 763 -16.39 -4.12 38.03
N GLY A 764 -17.61 -3.58 37.91
CA GLY A 764 -17.88 -2.24 37.40
C GLY A 764 -18.05 -2.25 35.88
N LYS A 765 -18.94 -1.40 35.38
CA LYS A 765 -19.30 -1.33 33.96
C LYS A 765 -18.08 -1.07 33.05
N GLU A 766 -17.21 -0.14 33.41
CA GLU A 766 -16.02 0.21 32.64
C GLU A 766 -15.04 -0.96 32.51
N ASN A 767 -14.77 -1.69 33.59
CA ASN A 767 -13.85 -2.81 33.60
C ASN A 767 -14.42 -3.99 32.81
N LEU A 768 -15.73 -4.27 32.91
CA LEU A 768 -16.37 -5.30 32.11
C LEU A 768 -16.32 -4.95 30.62
N ASN A 769 -16.60 -3.69 30.29
CA ASN A 769 -16.52 -3.22 28.90
C ASN A 769 -15.08 -3.34 28.34
N MET A 770 -14.08 -2.99 29.14
CA MET A 770 -12.66 -3.14 28.77
C MET A 770 -12.29 -4.61 28.56
N PHE A 771 -12.77 -5.52 29.42
CA PHE A 771 -12.55 -6.96 29.27
C PHE A 771 -13.20 -7.48 27.98
N ILE A 772 -14.46 -7.14 27.70
CA ILE A 772 -15.20 -7.55 26.51
C ILE A 772 -14.49 -7.02 25.26
N ARG A 773 -14.08 -5.74 25.27
CA ARG A 773 -13.29 -5.12 24.19
C ARG A 773 -12.01 -5.89 23.90
N TYR A 774 -11.26 -6.23 24.94
CA TYR A 774 -10.03 -7.02 24.82
C TYR A 774 -10.30 -8.40 24.20
N GLN A 775 -11.37 -9.11 24.62
CA GLN A 775 -11.74 -10.40 24.05
C GLN A 775 -12.12 -10.28 22.57
N TYR A 776 -12.93 -9.27 22.20
CA TYR A 776 -13.28 -9.03 20.81
C TYR A 776 -12.05 -8.79 19.95
N VAL A 777 -11.18 -7.86 20.34
CA VAL A 777 -10.00 -7.50 19.56
C VAL A 777 -9.07 -8.71 19.38
N GLN A 778 -8.79 -9.46 20.45
CA GLN A 778 -7.95 -10.65 20.36
C GLN A 778 -8.51 -11.72 19.41
N ILE A 779 -9.81 -11.98 19.50
CA ILE A 779 -10.43 -13.01 18.67
C ILE A 779 -10.52 -12.56 17.22
N ILE A 780 -10.90 -11.31 16.98
CA ILE A 780 -10.91 -10.73 15.63
C ILE A 780 -9.53 -10.79 15.00
N ASP A 781 -8.50 -10.30 15.71
CA ASP A 781 -7.15 -10.27 15.19
C ASP A 781 -6.64 -11.69 14.86
N LYS A 782 -6.86 -12.66 15.76
CA LYS A 782 -6.49 -14.05 15.50
C LYS A 782 -7.23 -14.64 14.30
N LYS A 783 -8.56 -14.52 14.27
CA LYS A 783 -9.38 -15.11 13.20
C LYS A 783 -9.19 -14.44 11.85
N TRP A 784 -8.88 -13.15 11.86
CA TRP A 784 -8.51 -12.43 10.65
C TRP A 784 -7.17 -12.92 10.07
N LEU A 785 -6.19 -13.20 10.91
CA LEU A 785 -4.93 -13.80 10.47
C LEU A 785 -5.14 -15.20 9.88
N ASP A 786 -5.98 -16.02 10.51
CA ASP A 786 -6.34 -17.34 9.99
C ASP A 786 -7.04 -17.24 8.62
N GLN A 787 -7.93 -16.25 8.46
CA GLN A 787 -8.63 -15.98 7.20
C GLN A 787 -7.68 -15.53 6.08
N LEU A 788 -6.69 -14.68 6.38
CA LEU A 788 -5.68 -14.25 5.39
C LEU A 788 -4.92 -15.46 4.81
N GLU A 789 -4.50 -16.37 5.67
CA GLU A 789 -3.79 -17.59 5.29
C GLU A 789 -4.68 -18.57 4.51
N ALA A 790 -5.94 -18.72 4.95
CA ALA A 790 -6.93 -19.56 4.26
C ALA A 790 -7.27 -19.00 2.86
N LEU A 791 -7.39 -17.69 2.69
CA LEU A 791 -7.62 -17.07 1.38
C LEU A 791 -6.41 -17.19 0.44
N GLU A 792 -5.19 -17.16 0.98
CA GLU A 792 -3.98 -17.39 0.18
C GLU A 792 -3.94 -18.82 -0.33
N SER A 793 -4.21 -19.80 0.53
CA SER A 793 -4.32 -21.21 0.17
C SER A 793 -5.46 -21.45 -0.83
N LEU A 794 -6.62 -20.81 -0.64
CA LEU A 794 -7.74 -20.88 -1.57
C LEU A 794 -7.36 -20.35 -2.97
N ARG A 795 -6.61 -19.24 -3.06
CA ARG A 795 -6.17 -18.66 -4.33
C ARG A 795 -5.34 -19.66 -5.16
N GLU A 796 -4.50 -20.45 -4.50
CA GLU A 796 -3.74 -21.51 -5.16
C GLU A 796 -4.65 -22.68 -5.59
N ALA A 797 -5.54 -23.12 -4.69
CA ALA A 797 -6.44 -24.24 -4.95
C ALA A 797 -7.44 -23.99 -6.09
N VAL A 798 -8.02 -22.79 -6.21
CA VAL A 798 -8.97 -22.49 -7.28
C VAL A 798 -8.34 -22.47 -8.68
N SER A 799 -7.02 -22.23 -8.77
CA SER A 799 -6.31 -22.26 -10.06
C SER A 799 -6.41 -23.63 -10.74
N VAL A 800 -6.45 -24.71 -9.94
CA VAL A 800 -6.58 -26.09 -10.40
C VAL A 800 -8.00 -26.38 -10.91
N ARG A 801 -9.02 -25.70 -10.37
CA ARG A 801 -10.43 -25.88 -10.79
C ARG A 801 -10.71 -25.37 -12.22
N SER A 802 -9.80 -24.61 -12.83
CA SER A 802 -9.90 -24.18 -14.24
C SER A 802 -9.96 -25.38 -15.21
N TYR A 803 -9.35 -26.51 -14.87
CA TYR A 803 -9.44 -27.74 -15.65
C TYR A 803 -10.88 -28.31 -15.71
N GLY A 804 -11.74 -27.98 -14.72
CA GLY A 804 -13.16 -28.35 -14.69
C GLY A 804 -14.08 -27.34 -15.38
N SER A 805 -13.58 -26.46 -16.25
CA SER A 805 -14.34 -25.41 -16.97
C SER A 805 -15.02 -24.39 -16.05
N LYS A 806 -14.60 -24.27 -14.80
CA LYS A 806 -15.09 -23.27 -13.86
C LYS A 806 -14.20 -22.03 -13.92
N ASN A 807 -14.79 -20.85 -13.72
CA ASN A 807 -14.00 -19.62 -13.63
C ASN A 807 -13.35 -19.51 -12.24
N PRO A 808 -12.00 -19.55 -12.13
CA PRO A 808 -11.30 -19.54 -10.84
C PRO A 808 -11.64 -18.33 -9.97
N LEU A 809 -11.79 -17.14 -10.56
CA LEU A 809 -12.13 -15.94 -9.82
C LEU A 809 -13.55 -16.00 -9.23
N THR A 810 -14.50 -16.60 -9.94
CA THR A 810 -15.88 -16.75 -9.45
C THR A 810 -15.93 -17.74 -8.28
N GLU A 811 -15.23 -18.89 -8.41
CA GLU A 811 -15.12 -19.87 -7.31
C GLU A 811 -14.43 -19.24 -6.10
N TYR A 812 -13.32 -18.49 -6.30
CA TYR A 812 -12.64 -17.77 -5.22
C TYR A 812 -13.55 -16.79 -4.49
N LYS A 813 -14.40 -16.04 -5.23
CA LYS A 813 -15.37 -15.11 -4.62
C LYS A 813 -16.41 -15.83 -3.77
N ILE A 814 -16.95 -16.94 -4.27
CA ILE A 814 -17.99 -17.72 -3.58
C ILE A 814 -17.42 -18.36 -2.31
N ASP A 815 -16.33 -19.11 -2.45
CA ASP A 815 -15.72 -19.81 -1.32
C ASP A 815 -15.16 -18.81 -0.29
N GLY A 816 -14.49 -17.74 -0.75
CA GLY A 816 -13.97 -16.69 0.13
C GLY A 816 -15.06 -15.95 0.90
N PHE A 817 -16.25 -15.76 0.31
CA PHE A 817 -17.41 -15.21 1.01
C PHE A 817 -17.93 -16.17 2.08
N ASN A 818 -18.09 -17.46 1.76
CA ASN A 818 -18.57 -18.46 2.71
C ASN A 818 -17.61 -18.58 3.91
N MET A 819 -16.31 -18.65 3.66
CA MET A 819 -15.29 -18.71 4.72
C MET A 819 -15.31 -17.45 5.61
N PHE A 820 -15.58 -16.28 5.03
CA PHE A 820 -15.68 -15.04 5.79
C PHE A 820 -16.92 -15.01 6.68
N ASP A 821 -18.06 -15.46 6.17
CA ASP A 821 -19.32 -15.54 6.93
C ASP A 821 -19.17 -16.51 8.12
N GLU A 822 -18.57 -17.67 7.90
CA GLU A 822 -18.25 -18.64 8.95
C GLU A 822 -17.26 -18.08 9.99
N MET A 823 -16.24 -17.35 9.55
CA MET A 823 -15.32 -16.67 10.45
C MET A 823 -16.06 -15.65 11.34
N MET A 824 -16.98 -14.88 10.76
CA MET A 824 -17.76 -13.88 11.49
C MET A 824 -18.65 -14.51 12.56
N ASP A 825 -19.30 -15.62 12.25
CA ASP A 825 -20.12 -16.39 13.20
C ASP A 825 -19.24 -17.03 14.29
N THR A 826 -18.08 -17.52 13.93
CA THR A 826 -17.09 -18.04 14.89
C THR A 826 -16.62 -16.94 15.86
N ILE A 827 -16.36 -15.74 15.38
CA ILE A 827 -15.98 -14.59 16.24
C ILE A 827 -17.10 -14.29 17.23
N ARG A 828 -18.36 -14.17 16.75
CA ARG A 828 -19.52 -13.86 17.59
C ARG A 828 -19.71 -14.92 18.68
N SER A 829 -19.77 -16.19 18.30
CA SER A 829 -19.97 -17.32 19.21
C SER A 829 -18.85 -17.47 20.22
N THR A 830 -17.58 -17.30 19.79
CA THR A 830 -16.42 -17.43 20.69
C THR A 830 -16.37 -16.31 21.72
N VAL A 831 -16.59 -15.05 21.32
CA VAL A 831 -16.63 -13.92 22.26
C VAL A 831 -17.76 -14.12 23.27
N MET A 832 -18.94 -14.41 22.80
CA MET A 832 -20.12 -14.67 23.61
C MET A 832 -19.84 -15.78 24.64
N SER A 833 -19.36 -16.94 24.17
CA SER A 833 -19.03 -18.06 25.05
C SER A 833 -17.99 -17.69 26.12
N ARG A 834 -16.95 -16.94 25.78
CA ARG A 834 -15.92 -16.50 26.73
C ARG A 834 -16.48 -15.54 27.76
N VAL A 835 -17.31 -14.57 27.34
CA VAL A 835 -17.89 -13.57 28.25
C VAL A 835 -18.81 -14.21 29.27
N PHE A 836 -19.68 -15.16 28.85
CA PHE A 836 -20.59 -15.84 29.77
C PHE A 836 -19.92 -16.88 30.67
N LYS A 837 -18.91 -17.61 30.18
CA LYS A 837 -18.17 -18.61 30.96
C LYS A 837 -17.21 -18.03 31.99
N VAL A 838 -16.72 -16.79 31.79
CA VAL A 838 -15.81 -16.16 32.76
C VAL A 838 -16.53 -15.95 34.09
N ARG A 839 -15.85 -16.36 35.20
CA ARG A 839 -16.30 -16.14 36.58
C ARG A 839 -15.40 -15.11 37.24
N ILE A 840 -15.97 -13.98 37.64
CA ILE A 840 -15.23 -12.91 38.31
C ILE A 840 -15.04 -13.27 39.77
N GLN A 841 -13.79 -13.49 40.18
CA GLN A 841 -13.43 -13.69 41.58
C GLN A 841 -12.79 -12.42 42.13
N LEU A 842 -13.45 -11.79 43.10
CA LEU A 842 -12.86 -10.66 43.84
C LEU A 842 -11.74 -11.17 44.73
N SER A 843 -10.58 -10.50 44.69
CA SER A 843 -9.53 -10.79 45.65
C SER A 843 -10.07 -10.56 47.08
N PRO A 844 -9.64 -11.33 48.10
CA PRO A 844 -10.13 -11.18 49.47
C PRO A 844 -10.04 -9.74 50.00
N GLN A 845 -9.02 -8.99 49.58
CA GLN A 845 -8.85 -7.58 49.95
C GLN A 845 -9.87 -6.65 49.26
N ALA A 846 -10.20 -6.88 47.99
CA ALA A 846 -11.20 -6.12 47.27
C ALA A 846 -12.62 -6.44 47.78
N ALA A 847 -12.88 -7.69 48.16
CA ALA A 847 -14.14 -8.09 48.80
C ALA A 847 -14.35 -7.42 50.13
N GLU A 848 -13.29 -7.32 50.96
CA GLU A 848 -13.34 -6.64 52.26
C GLU A 848 -13.49 -5.12 52.13
N GLN A 849 -12.82 -4.48 51.15
CA GLN A 849 -13.00 -3.04 50.87
C GLN A 849 -14.40 -2.73 50.42
N ARG A 850 -15.05 -3.56 49.58
CA ARG A 850 -16.45 -3.42 49.20
C ARG A 850 -17.40 -3.62 50.36
N ARG A 851 -17.15 -4.60 51.22
CA ARG A 851 -17.93 -4.82 52.43
C ARG A 851 -17.87 -3.59 53.36
N GLN A 852 -16.69 -3.01 53.52
CA GLN A 852 -16.49 -1.77 54.30
C GLN A 852 -17.13 -0.55 53.65
N ALA A 853 -17.10 -0.44 52.30
CA ALA A 853 -17.79 0.62 51.55
C ALA A 853 -19.32 0.50 51.67
N ALA A 854 -19.87 -0.70 51.53
CA ALA A 854 -21.28 -0.98 51.69
C ALA A 854 -21.77 -0.73 53.16
N MET A 855 -20.93 -1.07 54.17
CA MET A 855 -21.23 -0.73 55.58
C MET A 855 -21.22 0.79 55.82
N ARG A 856 -20.32 1.54 55.14
CA ARG A 856 -20.27 3.02 55.26
C ARG A 856 -21.49 3.66 54.56
N SER A 857 -21.97 3.16 53.44
CA SER A 857 -23.16 3.66 52.79
C SER A 857 -24.42 3.34 53.60
N HIS A 858 -24.54 2.19 54.26
CA HIS A 858 -25.64 1.88 55.15
C HIS A 858 -25.62 2.72 56.44
N SER A 859 -24.44 3.05 56.99
CA SER A 859 -24.32 3.91 58.18
C SER A 859 -24.66 5.38 57.87
N SER A 860 -24.46 5.84 56.61
CA SER A 860 -24.84 7.18 56.19
C SER A 860 -26.35 7.30 55.91
N MET A 861 -27.06 6.22 55.52
CA MET A 861 -28.49 6.20 55.39
C MET A 861 -29.27 6.20 56.73
N ASN A 862 -28.66 5.65 57.81
CA ASN A 862 -29.31 5.68 59.14
C ASN A 862 -29.04 6.97 59.94
N ALA A 863 -28.24 7.92 59.41
CA ALA A 863 -27.94 9.18 60.09
C ALA A 863 -28.85 10.35 59.67
N GLN A 864 -29.92 10.12 58.87
CA GLN A 864 -30.83 11.18 58.43
C GLN A 864 -32.24 11.13 59.06
N HIS A 865 -32.46 10.35 60.09
CA HIS A 865 -33.66 10.47 60.91
C HIS A 865 -33.36 10.63 62.38
N SER A 866 -33.21 11.85 62.87
CA SER A 866 -33.83 12.47 64.05
C SER A 866 -33.07 13.73 64.45
N GLU A 867 -33.93 14.74 64.72
CA GLU A 867 -33.81 15.89 65.55
C GLU A 867 -33.06 17.15 65.10
N ALA A 868 -33.94 18.06 64.72
CA ALA A 868 -33.77 19.48 64.91
C ALA A 868 -33.68 19.80 66.47
N ALA A 869 -32.70 20.58 66.88
CA ALA A 869 -32.82 21.71 67.77
C ALA A 869 -31.51 22.08 68.46
N SER A 870 -31.28 23.35 68.45
CA SER A 870 -30.52 24.21 69.34
C SER A 870 -29.06 24.49 69.06
N VAL A 871 -28.82 25.60 68.45
CA VAL A 871 -28.28 26.88 68.83
C VAL A 871 -27.19 26.83 69.94
N SER A 872 -26.05 27.29 69.59
CA SER A 872 -25.23 28.40 70.13
C SER A 872 -23.77 28.16 70.30
N GLN A 873 -23.01 29.10 69.76
CA GLN A 873 -21.79 29.76 70.21
C GLN A 873 -20.68 28.93 70.88
N SER A 874 -19.45 29.02 70.47
CA SER A 874 -18.48 30.14 70.66
C SER A 874 -17.08 29.61 70.29
N VAL A 875 -16.38 30.28 69.44
CA VAL A 875 -15.23 31.15 69.69
C VAL A 875 -13.99 30.50 70.41
N SER A 876 -12.91 30.52 69.70
CA SER A 876 -11.59 31.01 70.00
C SER A 876 -10.43 30.04 70.20
N ARG A 877 -9.42 30.38 69.47
CA ARG A 877 -7.95 30.43 69.83
C ARG A 877 -7.28 29.15 70.26
N SER A 878 -6.10 28.84 69.81
CA SER A 878 -4.91 29.53 69.29
C SER A 878 -3.75 28.55 69.28
N ALA A 879 -2.81 28.81 68.49
CA ALA A 879 -1.36 28.60 68.59
C ALA A 879 -0.85 27.18 68.95
N GLY A 880 0.12 26.66 68.34
CA GLY A 880 1.36 27.12 67.79
C GLY A 880 2.35 26.00 67.64
N ALA A 881 3.33 26.29 66.82
CA ALA A 881 4.72 25.83 66.87
C ALA A 881 5.05 24.46 66.20
N GLN A 882 5.66 24.50 65.07
CA GLN A 882 7.11 24.45 64.72
C GLN A 882 7.75 23.06 64.92
N LEU A 883 8.41 22.50 64.01
CA LEU A 883 9.61 22.63 63.25
C LEU A 883 9.86 21.28 62.57
N SER A 884 10.22 21.21 61.46
CA SER A 884 11.40 21.21 60.62
C SER A 884 11.45 19.86 59.85
N GLY A 885 11.85 19.73 58.68
CA GLY A 885 12.72 20.35 57.78
C GLY A 885 12.79 19.54 56.43
N ASP A 886 13.08 20.28 55.45
CA ASP A 886 13.89 19.96 54.24
C ASP A 886 13.57 18.69 53.39
N ALA A 887 13.45 18.73 52.14
CA ALA A 887 13.98 19.51 51.06
C ALA A 887 13.33 19.16 49.74
N ALA A 888 13.15 20.13 49.01
CA ALA A 888 13.53 20.41 47.63
C ALA A 888 12.60 20.01 46.47
N ARG A 889 12.00 21.09 45.96
CA ARG A 889 11.92 21.48 44.54
C ARG A 889 11.36 20.48 43.51
N ARG A 890 10.26 20.78 42.87
CA ARG A 890 10.18 21.67 41.69
C ARG A 890 8.76 22.01 41.33
N GLN A 891 8.62 23.23 40.92
CA GLN A 891 7.48 23.96 40.35
C GLN A 891 6.90 23.27 39.10
N ALA A 892 5.59 23.31 39.00
CA ALA A 892 4.95 23.80 37.75
C ALA A 892 3.50 24.20 38.05
N ALA A 893 3.15 25.33 37.49
CA ALA A 893 1.98 26.13 37.75
C ALA A 893 0.66 25.44 37.32
N GLY A 894 -0.35 25.61 38.16
CA GLY A 894 -1.74 25.32 37.85
C GLY A 894 -2.38 26.48 37.09
N GLY A 895 -3.10 26.12 36.07
CA GLY A 895 -4.07 26.98 35.39
C GLY A 895 -5.44 26.33 35.48
N VAL A 896 -6.28 26.91 36.34
CA VAL A 896 -7.71 26.61 36.41
C VAL A 896 -8.35 27.17 35.16
N MET A 897 -9.02 26.34 34.35
CA MET A 897 -9.92 26.84 33.35
C MET A 897 -11.32 26.28 33.55
N GLN A 898 -12.23 27.21 33.76
CA GLN A 898 -13.65 27.03 33.98
C GLN A 898 -14.31 26.34 32.79
N ARG A 899 -15.15 25.36 33.07
CA ARG A 899 -16.12 24.79 32.13
C ARG A 899 -17.22 25.80 31.81
N HIS A 900 -17.33 26.17 30.54
CA HIS A 900 -18.58 26.67 29.97
C HIS A 900 -19.26 25.54 29.19
N THR A 901 -20.36 25.08 29.72
CA THR A 901 -21.36 24.24 29.05
C THR A 901 -22.26 25.10 28.18
N THR A 902 -22.22 24.94 26.87
CA THR A 902 -23.34 25.08 25.95
C THR A 902 -23.02 24.40 24.64
N GLY A 903 -23.52 23.20 24.45
CA GLY A 903 -23.54 22.51 23.18
C GLY A 903 -24.95 21.91 22.98
N GLN A 904 -25.78 22.58 22.23
CA GLN A 904 -27.06 22.05 21.79
C GLN A 904 -26.82 20.87 20.87
N SER A 905 -27.29 19.70 21.26
CA SER A 905 -27.33 18.52 20.41
C SER A 905 -28.38 18.71 19.31
N VAL A 906 -27.95 18.77 18.07
CA VAL A 906 -28.85 18.75 16.92
C VAL A 906 -29.31 17.31 16.71
N THR A 907 -30.54 17.02 17.07
CA THR A 907 -31.16 15.72 16.82
C THR A 907 -31.62 15.66 15.36
N VAL A 908 -30.89 14.89 14.55
CA VAL A 908 -31.32 14.57 13.18
C VAL A 908 -32.51 13.62 13.26
N ARG A 909 -33.72 14.08 13.00
CA ARG A 909 -34.94 13.24 12.90
C ARG A 909 -34.87 12.47 11.57
N ARG A 910 -34.83 11.13 11.66
CA ARG A 910 -35.05 10.26 10.50
C ARG A 910 -36.49 10.40 9.99
N THR A 911 -36.68 10.50 8.70
CA THR A 911 -37.97 10.66 8.01
C THR A 911 -38.74 9.34 7.82
N SER A 912 -38.17 8.19 8.18
CA SER A 912 -38.81 6.89 8.08
C SER A 912 -38.77 6.15 9.43
N PRO A 913 -39.82 5.42 9.81
CA PRO A 913 -39.83 4.65 11.05
C PRO A 913 -38.80 3.52 10.97
N LYS A 914 -38.07 3.26 12.06
CA LYS A 914 -37.12 2.16 12.18
C LYS A 914 -37.91 0.85 12.15
N ILE A 915 -37.67 0.02 11.13
CA ILE A 915 -38.27 -1.29 10.99
C ILE A 915 -37.53 -2.23 11.95
N GLY A 916 -38.25 -2.85 12.88
CA GLY A 916 -37.68 -3.83 13.79
C GLY A 916 -37.27 -5.11 13.04
N ARG A 917 -36.24 -5.81 13.50
CA ARG A 917 -35.74 -7.04 12.87
C ARG A 917 -36.82 -8.13 12.71
N ASN A 918 -37.80 -8.15 13.63
CA ASN A 918 -38.90 -9.11 13.63
C ASN A 918 -40.16 -8.63 12.91
N ASP A 919 -40.21 -7.40 12.43
CA ASP A 919 -41.35 -6.86 11.68
C ASP A 919 -41.46 -7.48 10.29
N PRO A 920 -42.67 -7.53 9.69
CA PRO A 920 -42.83 -8.00 8.31
C PRO A 920 -41.95 -7.20 7.35
N CYS A 921 -41.28 -7.89 6.46
CA CYS A 921 -40.38 -7.24 5.52
C CYS A 921 -41.16 -6.33 4.54
N PRO A 922 -40.73 -5.08 4.36
CA PRO A 922 -41.44 -4.12 3.50
C PRO A 922 -41.39 -4.51 2.00
N CYS A 923 -40.61 -5.52 1.61
CA CYS A 923 -40.61 -6.03 0.24
C CYS A 923 -41.82 -6.92 -0.12
N GLY A 924 -42.74 -7.17 0.82
CA GLY A 924 -43.95 -7.95 0.58
C GLY A 924 -43.76 -9.47 0.56
N SER A 925 -42.61 -9.96 0.96
CA SER A 925 -42.27 -11.41 0.93
C SER A 925 -42.99 -12.25 2.02
N GLY A 926 -43.71 -11.64 2.95
CA GLY A 926 -44.37 -12.32 4.08
C GLY A 926 -43.40 -12.83 5.16
N LYS A 927 -42.10 -12.63 4.99
CA LYS A 927 -41.06 -13.04 5.95
C LYS A 927 -40.72 -11.87 6.89
N LYS A 928 -40.19 -12.18 8.08
CA LYS A 928 -39.62 -11.18 9.00
C LYS A 928 -38.47 -10.42 8.31
N TYR A 929 -38.27 -9.13 8.62
CA TYR A 929 -37.25 -8.27 8.01
C TYR A 929 -35.85 -8.90 8.05
N LYS A 930 -35.45 -9.47 9.21
CA LYS A 930 -34.17 -10.16 9.40
C LYS A 930 -33.98 -11.42 8.52
N MET A 931 -35.07 -12.04 8.07
CA MET A 931 -35.05 -13.26 7.22
C MET A 931 -35.21 -12.92 5.73
N CYS A 932 -35.20 -11.63 5.36
CA CYS A 932 -35.37 -11.16 4.00
C CYS A 932 -34.42 -10.01 3.70
N CYS A 933 -34.91 -8.78 3.51
CA CYS A 933 -34.08 -7.62 3.16
C CYS A 933 -33.16 -7.14 4.29
N GLY A 934 -33.45 -7.47 5.53
CA GLY A 934 -32.61 -7.17 6.70
C GLY A 934 -31.67 -8.30 7.13
N ARG A 935 -31.46 -9.31 6.28
CA ARG A 935 -30.57 -10.42 6.60
C ARG A 935 -29.10 -9.99 6.68
N ASN A 936 -28.75 -8.95 5.96
CA ASN A 936 -27.38 -8.40 5.86
C ASN A 936 -27.30 -6.95 6.37
N ALA A 937 -28.33 -6.46 7.14
CA ALA A 937 -28.38 -5.10 7.66
C ALA A 937 -27.98 -5.03 9.15
#